data_8217154174f6ee863fc97f6831776348
#
_entry.id   8217154174f6ee863fc97f6831776348
#
_cell.length_a   1.000
_cell.length_b   1.000
_cell.length_c   1.000
_cell.angle_alpha   90.00
_cell.angle_beta   90.00
_cell.angle_gamma   90.00
#
_symmetry.space_group_name_H-M   'P 1'
#
loop_
_entity.id
_entity.type
_entity.pdbx_description
1 polymer ?
#
loop_
_entity_poly.entity_id
_entity_poly.type
_entity_poly.pdbx_seq_one_letter_code
_entity_poly.pdbx_strand_id
1 'polypeptide(L)'
;MNKIFDNKQEFTELYRDAVMSISGKSVEAASDLDRFNALAKLVAEKARTVATKSDARATAEGKKRVYYFSIEFLIGRLLDNYLLNFGVRDMVAEALDDMGFDLSVIENQEPDPALGNGGLGRLAACFLDSMAAEGIAGYGNGMRYRYGLFKQEIVNGSQVEATDEWLTHGYPWEVRRQDKAVTIKFGGHVEGFEENGRTFYRTVDTQDILAVPYDIPVVGYAGETVNKLRVWAAEPVEEHFDLEAFNRGDYALADAERAEAEAISAILYPNDAGEHGRLLRLKQEYLFVSAGIYSLLDTFEKEHGANWELLPQFVAIHTNDTHPAMCGPELMRILIDEKKLEWDDAWNIVTQVVSYTNHTILPEALEKWPIGTFSKLLPRVYQIIDEISRRWHESFDTTQEGWQERLRQTAILWDGEIRMANLSVICSHSVNGVAKIHSDIIKNIVLKDFYALTPEKFNNKTNGISHRRFFAEANPTYAKLVTEAIGDGWLKDAFELEKLKEFQNDTEFLKAVGASKRANKERLAAYVKAETGLVIDPNTVFDVQVKRFHAYKRQLMNIMKVMDIYNRRIADPNFHVTPTTFIFSGKAASSYTFAKETIRLINSVADVINNDPRVNEVMKVCFIPNFRVSNAQLIYPAAEISEQISTAGKEASGTSNMKLMMNGAITLGTLDGANIEIADLAGRENEAIFGLTAPEVEQLWASNSYFAWDTLNGDRERLGRVMDELKDNTFAGLSGNFESIYNELMNNNDPDLVMADFRSYVDAWEKLTGSYGDQETWNRKALLNTASSGWFSSDRTIREYRDEIWHA
;
A
#
# COMPACT_ATOMS: atom_id res chain seq x y z
N MET A 1 -34.80 -10.34 -11.27
CA MET A 1 -33.46 -9.96 -11.75
C MET A 1 -33.33 -8.46 -11.63
N ASN A 2 -32.30 -7.99 -10.96
CA ASN A 2 -32.12 -6.56 -10.74
C ASN A 2 -31.69 -5.90 -12.05
N LYS A 3 -32.58 -5.13 -12.68
CA LYS A 3 -32.36 -4.50 -13.99
C LYS A 3 -31.66 -3.13 -13.87
N ILE A 4 -30.93 -2.90 -12.78
CA ILE A 4 -30.43 -1.56 -12.37
C ILE A 4 -29.64 -0.86 -13.49
N PHE A 5 -28.95 -1.58 -14.34
CA PHE A 5 -28.11 -1.03 -15.41
C PHE A 5 -28.40 -1.65 -16.78
N ASP A 6 -29.63 -2.12 -17.03
CA ASP A 6 -29.97 -2.74 -18.30
C ASP A 6 -30.15 -1.70 -19.42
N ASN A 7 -30.63 -0.51 -19.07
CA ASN A 7 -30.73 0.63 -19.99
C ASN A 7 -30.87 1.98 -19.22
N LYS A 8 -30.59 3.08 -19.93
CA LYS A 8 -30.57 4.44 -19.38
C LYS A 8 -31.90 4.86 -18.74
N GLN A 9 -33.05 4.52 -19.33
CA GLN A 9 -34.35 4.91 -18.81
C GLN A 9 -34.68 4.21 -17.48
N GLU A 10 -34.51 2.89 -17.40
CA GLU A 10 -34.72 2.13 -16.16
C GLU A 10 -33.75 2.60 -15.05
N PHE A 11 -32.48 2.85 -15.40
CA PHE A 11 -31.53 3.44 -14.46
C PHE A 11 -32.01 4.78 -13.91
N THR A 12 -32.46 5.69 -14.78
CA THR A 12 -32.93 7.03 -14.37
C THR A 12 -34.10 6.95 -13.39
N GLU A 13 -35.07 6.08 -13.65
CA GLU A 13 -36.22 5.86 -12.77
C GLU A 13 -35.78 5.32 -11.40
N LEU A 14 -34.97 4.24 -11.40
CA LEU A 14 -34.45 3.62 -10.17
C LEU A 14 -33.58 4.59 -9.38
N TYR A 15 -32.79 5.43 -10.03
CA TYR A 15 -31.95 6.41 -9.37
C TYR A 15 -32.77 7.50 -8.67
N ARG A 16 -33.82 8.04 -9.33
CA ARG A 16 -34.78 8.98 -8.72
C ARG A 16 -35.45 8.38 -7.50
N ASP A 17 -35.89 7.13 -7.58
CA ASP A 17 -36.49 6.41 -6.47
C ASP A 17 -35.50 6.19 -5.32
N ALA A 18 -34.24 5.85 -5.64
CA ALA A 18 -33.17 5.67 -4.64
C ALA A 18 -32.86 6.98 -3.91
N VAL A 19 -32.74 8.11 -4.62
CA VAL A 19 -32.54 9.44 -4.00
C VAL A 19 -33.71 9.78 -3.07
N MET A 20 -34.95 9.61 -3.52
CA MET A 20 -36.16 9.82 -2.70
C MET A 20 -36.16 8.93 -1.46
N SER A 21 -35.80 7.67 -1.61
CA SER A 21 -35.75 6.69 -0.50
C SER A 21 -34.72 7.05 0.57
N ILE A 22 -33.56 7.59 0.18
CA ILE A 22 -32.47 7.92 1.09
C ILE A 22 -32.68 9.29 1.75
N SER A 23 -33.06 10.30 0.96
CA SER A 23 -33.06 11.71 1.41
C SER A 23 -34.44 12.28 1.71
N GLY A 24 -35.51 11.60 1.26
CA GLY A 24 -36.88 12.15 1.30
C GLY A 24 -37.08 13.34 0.36
N LYS A 25 -36.20 13.55 -0.61
CA LYS A 25 -36.22 14.70 -1.55
C LYS A 25 -36.21 14.22 -2.99
N SER A 26 -36.72 15.08 -3.91
CA SER A 26 -36.51 14.81 -5.34
C SER A 26 -35.02 14.91 -5.68
N VAL A 27 -34.62 14.34 -6.82
CA VAL A 27 -33.22 14.36 -7.25
C VAL A 27 -32.69 15.78 -7.46
N GLU A 28 -33.56 16.71 -7.88
CA GLU A 28 -33.22 18.12 -8.08
C GLU A 28 -32.99 18.85 -6.75
N ALA A 29 -33.73 18.50 -5.69
CA ALA A 29 -33.65 19.12 -4.38
C ALA A 29 -32.65 18.46 -3.42
N ALA A 30 -32.13 17.28 -3.79
CA ALA A 30 -31.14 16.52 -3.01
C ALA A 30 -29.76 17.19 -3.05
N SER A 31 -28.95 16.95 -2.02
CA SER A 31 -27.52 17.33 -2.04
C SER A 31 -26.69 16.37 -2.92
N ASP A 32 -25.48 16.79 -3.30
CA ASP A 32 -24.58 15.90 -4.05
C ASP A 32 -24.19 14.66 -3.22
N LEU A 33 -24.10 14.78 -1.90
CA LEU A 33 -23.92 13.65 -1.00
C LEU A 33 -25.11 12.69 -1.02
N ASP A 34 -26.36 13.20 -1.03
CA ASP A 34 -27.55 12.35 -1.16
C ASP A 34 -27.54 11.61 -2.51
N ARG A 35 -27.15 12.30 -3.59
CA ARG A 35 -27.01 11.74 -4.94
C ARG A 35 -25.93 10.66 -4.99
N PHE A 36 -24.78 10.92 -4.38
CA PHE A 36 -23.71 9.93 -4.24
C PHE A 36 -24.19 8.68 -3.50
N ASN A 37 -24.78 8.84 -2.33
CA ASN A 37 -25.26 7.71 -1.53
C ASN A 37 -26.30 6.86 -2.28
N ALA A 38 -27.18 7.50 -3.06
CA ALA A 38 -28.16 6.80 -3.88
C ALA A 38 -27.50 6.00 -5.01
N LEU A 39 -26.54 6.59 -5.73
CA LEU A 39 -25.81 5.91 -6.80
C LEU A 39 -24.97 4.76 -6.24
N ALA A 40 -24.20 5.01 -5.18
CA ALA A 40 -23.39 4.00 -4.52
C ALA A 40 -24.23 2.82 -4.00
N LYS A 41 -25.43 3.08 -3.46
CA LYS A 41 -26.38 2.03 -3.04
C LYS A 41 -26.77 1.13 -4.21
N LEU A 42 -27.15 1.71 -5.36
CA LEU A 42 -27.53 0.92 -6.55
C LEU A 42 -26.39 0.06 -7.07
N VAL A 43 -25.17 0.62 -7.16
CA VAL A 43 -23.96 -0.08 -7.57
C VAL A 43 -23.64 -1.21 -6.58
N ALA A 44 -23.70 -0.92 -5.28
CA ALA A 44 -23.45 -1.93 -4.24
C ALA A 44 -24.49 -3.05 -4.24
N GLU A 45 -25.77 -2.78 -4.52
CA GLU A 45 -26.80 -3.80 -4.68
C GLU A 45 -26.52 -4.72 -5.88
N LYS A 46 -26.11 -4.14 -7.01
CA LYS A 46 -25.66 -4.91 -8.20
C LYS A 46 -24.46 -5.78 -7.83
N ALA A 47 -23.44 -5.20 -7.21
CA ALA A 47 -22.22 -5.91 -6.81
C ALA A 47 -22.53 -7.09 -5.86
N ARG A 48 -23.36 -6.89 -4.83
CA ARG A 48 -23.78 -7.98 -3.91
C ARG A 48 -24.56 -9.08 -4.60
N THR A 49 -25.42 -8.71 -5.57
CA THR A 49 -26.16 -9.70 -6.36
C THR A 49 -25.20 -10.58 -7.18
N VAL A 50 -24.17 -9.98 -7.80
CA VAL A 50 -23.17 -10.73 -8.55
C VAL A 50 -22.27 -11.51 -7.61
N ALA A 51 -21.87 -10.97 -6.47
CA ALA A 51 -21.05 -11.66 -5.46
C ALA A 51 -21.69 -12.97 -5.00
N THR A 52 -23.02 -12.97 -4.73
CA THR A 52 -23.75 -14.18 -4.37
C THR A 52 -23.68 -15.25 -5.48
N LYS A 53 -23.76 -14.83 -6.75
CA LYS A 53 -23.64 -15.76 -7.88
C LYS A 53 -22.21 -16.26 -8.05
N SER A 54 -21.21 -15.40 -7.81
CA SER A 54 -19.79 -15.75 -7.88
C SER A 54 -19.43 -16.78 -6.82
N ASP A 55 -19.88 -16.59 -5.58
CA ASP A 55 -19.70 -17.55 -4.48
C ASP A 55 -20.35 -18.90 -4.81
N ALA A 56 -21.60 -18.89 -5.29
CA ALA A 56 -22.33 -20.12 -5.66
C ALA A 56 -21.64 -20.87 -6.81
N ARG A 57 -21.13 -20.14 -7.80
CA ARG A 57 -20.35 -20.70 -8.91
C ARG A 57 -19.05 -21.32 -8.41
N ALA A 58 -18.29 -20.60 -7.54
CA ALA A 58 -17.04 -21.13 -6.98
C ALA A 58 -17.26 -22.43 -6.22
N THR A 59 -18.35 -22.53 -5.43
CA THR A 59 -18.73 -23.77 -4.73
C THR A 59 -19.10 -24.87 -5.72
N ALA A 60 -19.93 -24.57 -6.73
CA ALA A 60 -20.41 -25.57 -7.70
C ALA A 60 -19.27 -26.13 -8.57
N GLU A 61 -18.30 -25.30 -8.91
CA GLU A 61 -17.13 -25.67 -9.71
C GLU A 61 -15.98 -26.26 -8.86
N GLY A 62 -16.11 -26.29 -7.53
CA GLY A 62 -15.07 -26.77 -6.62
C GLY A 62 -13.79 -25.93 -6.69
N LYS A 63 -13.92 -24.60 -6.90
CA LYS A 63 -12.76 -23.71 -7.01
C LYS A 63 -12.03 -23.60 -5.69
N LYS A 64 -10.71 -23.58 -5.76
CA LYS A 64 -9.86 -23.26 -4.63
C LYS A 64 -10.05 -21.79 -4.24
N ARG A 65 -10.27 -21.52 -2.94
CA ARG A 65 -10.48 -20.19 -2.39
C ARG A 65 -9.17 -19.64 -1.88
N VAL A 66 -8.83 -18.42 -2.28
CA VAL A 66 -7.62 -17.71 -1.87
C VAL A 66 -7.99 -16.68 -0.81
N TYR A 67 -7.38 -16.77 0.36
CA TYR A 67 -7.55 -15.83 1.45
C TYR A 67 -6.27 -15.02 1.63
N TYR A 68 -6.36 -13.72 1.30
CA TYR A 68 -5.24 -12.79 1.33
C TYR A 68 -5.30 -11.95 2.61
N PHE A 69 -4.37 -12.23 3.53
CA PHE A 69 -4.30 -11.58 4.84
C PHE A 69 -3.35 -10.38 4.80
N SER A 70 -3.86 -9.20 5.14
CA SER A 70 -3.08 -7.97 5.23
C SER A 70 -3.60 -7.07 6.34
N ILE A 71 -2.67 -6.42 7.07
CA ILE A 71 -3.03 -5.46 8.12
C ILE A 71 -3.64 -4.18 7.53
N GLU A 72 -3.40 -3.91 6.26
CA GLU A 72 -3.91 -2.73 5.55
C GLU A 72 -4.42 -3.07 4.13
N PHE A 73 -5.50 -2.39 3.75
CA PHE A 73 -6.07 -2.40 2.40
C PHE A 73 -6.38 -0.96 1.97
N LEU A 74 -5.51 -0.37 1.17
CA LEU A 74 -5.69 1.00 0.67
C LEU A 74 -6.55 1.00 -0.60
N ILE A 75 -7.86 0.78 -0.42
CA ILE A 75 -8.79 0.53 -1.53
C ILE A 75 -9.13 1.78 -2.35
N GLY A 76 -9.07 2.97 -1.76
CA GLY A 76 -9.48 4.21 -2.42
C GLY A 76 -10.99 4.28 -2.65
N ARG A 77 -11.44 5.25 -3.46
CA ARG A 77 -12.83 5.39 -3.87
C ARG A 77 -13.23 4.24 -4.79
N LEU A 78 -14.47 3.79 -4.70
CA LEU A 78 -14.96 2.60 -5.39
C LEU A 78 -15.97 2.90 -6.51
N LEU A 79 -16.67 4.03 -6.46
CA LEU A 79 -17.79 4.32 -7.36
C LEU A 79 -17.35 4.29 -8.83
N ASP A 80 -16.39 5.13 -9.23
CA ASP A 80 -15.93 5.22 -10.63
C ASP A 80 -15.34 3.90 -11.10
N ASN A 81 -14.53 3.26 -10.25
CA ASN A 81 -13.92 1.96 -10.54
C ASN A 81 -14.98 0.87 -10.80
N TYR A 82 -16.03 0.83 -10.00
CA TYR A 82 -17.09 -0.18 -10.17
C TYR A 82 -17.99 0.12 -11.37
N LEU A 83 -18.25 1.40 -11.68
CA LEU A 83 -18.95 1.78 -12.91
C LEU A 83 -18.13 1.38 -14.15
N LEU A 84 -16.81 1.60 -14.13
CA LEU A 84 -15.89 1.14 -15.19
C LEU A 84 -15.92 -0.39 -15.31
N ASN A 85 -15.74 -1.11 -14.21
CA ASN A 85 -15.66 -2.57 -14.21
C ASN A 85 -16.98 -3.25 -14.59
N PHE A 86 -18.13 -2.64 -14.33
CA PHE A 86 -19.41 -3.10 -14.84
C PHE A 86 -19.69 -2.68 -16.29
N GLY A 87 -18.85 -1.84 -16.89
CA GLY A 87 -19.04 -1.33 -18.25
C GLY A 87 -20.24 -0.40 -18.41
N VAL A 88 -20.63 0.33 -17.34
CA VAL A 88 -21.84 1.16 -17.32
C VAL A 88 -21.56 2.65 -17.07
N ARG A 89 -20.29 3.04 -16.96
CA ARG A 89 -19.86 4.39 -16.61
C ARG A 89 -20.44 5.45 -17.56
N ASP A 90 -20.31 5.24 -18.86
CA ASP A 90 -20.76 6.21 -19.86
C ASP A 90 -22.29 6.38 -19.84
N MET A 91 -23.03 5.28 -19.75
CA MET A 91 -24.49 5.29 -19.62
C MET A 91 -24.95 6.05 -18.38
N VAL A 92 -24.27 5.85 -17.25
CA VAL A 92 -24.58 6.54 -15.99
C VAL A 92 -24.26 8.04 -16.10
N ALA A 93 -23.10 8.39 -16.69
CA ALA A 93 -22.71 9.77 -16.92
C ALA A 93 -23.72 10.50 -17.80
N GLU A 94 -24.13 9.90 -18.94
CA GLU A 94 -25.16 10.44 -19.83
C GLU A 94 -26.52 10.62 -19.12
N ALA A 95 -26.93 9.64 -18.31
CA ALA A 95 -28.21 9.71 -17.59
C ALA A 95 -28.21 10.83 -16.54
N LEU A 96 -27.09 11.06 -15.87
CA LEU A 96 -26.93 12.16 -14.92
C LEU A 96 -26.88 13.52 -15.64
N ASP A 97 -26.18 13.63 -16.76
CA ASP A 97 -26.13 14.84 -17.60
C ASP A 97 -27.53 15.23 -18.12
N ASP A 98 -28.31 14.26 -18.58
CA ASP A 98 -29.73 14.48 -18.99
C ASP A 98 -30.61 15.04 -17.84
N MET A 99 -30.22 14.78 -16.59
CA MET A 99 -30.88 15.32 -15.39
C MET A 99 -30.24 16.63 -14.90
N GLY A 100 -29.15 17.09 -15.55
CA GLY A 100 -28.43 18.31 -15.19
C GLY A 100 -27.38 18.14 -14.09
N PHE A 101 -26.83 16.94 -13.90
CA PHE A 101 -25.83 16.63 -12.88
C PHE A 101 -24.55 16.08 -13.51
N ASP A 102 -23.39 16.49 -12.98
CA ASP A 102 -22.08 16.01 -13.37
C ASP A 102 -21.68 14.82 -12.47
N LEU A 103 -21.39 13.67 -13.09
CA LEU A 103 -20.92 12.47 -12.39
C LEU A 103 -19.67 12.76 -11.55
N SER A 104 -18.73 13.56 -12.05
CA SER A 104 -17.50 13.88 -11.34
C SER A 104 -17.73 14.64 -10.02
N VAL A 105 -18.77 15.49 -9.96
CA VAL A 105 -19.17 16.20 -8.73
C VAL A 105 -19.73 15.21 -7.71
N ILE A 106 -20.51 14.25 -8.18
CA ILE A 106 -21.12 13.19 -7.34
C ILE A 106 -20.02 12.25 -6.79
N GLU A 107 -19.09 11.78 -7.64
CA GLU A 107 -17.96 10.92 -7.25
C GLU A 107 -17.06 11.58 -6.23
N ASN A 108 -16.89 12.90 -6.28
CA ASN A 108 -16.08 13.64 -5.32
C ASN A 108 -16.66 13.68 -3.90
N GLN A 109 -17.92 13.24 -3.70
CA GLN A 109 -18.52 13.10 -2.36
C GLN A 109 -18.04 11.81 -1.66
N GLU A 110 -17.46 10.85 -2.39
CA GLU A 110 -16.95 9.60 -1.80
C GLU A 110 -15.68 9.87 -0.98
N PRO A 111 -15.66 9.48 0.31
CA PRO A 111 -14.41 9.52 1.08
C PRO A 111 -13.45 8.41 0.64
N ASP A 112 -12.15 8.68 0.72
CA ASP A 112 -11.15 7.59 0.70
C ASP A 112 -11.22 6.86 2.03
N PRO A 113 -11.50 5.55 2.10
CA PRO A 113 -11.47 4.83 3.36
C PRO A 113 -10.02 4.71 3.86
N ALA A 114 -9.79 5.11 5.11
CA ALA A 114 -8.46 5.21 5.69
C ALA A 114 -7.94 3.84 6.19
N LEU A 115 -8.17 2.78 5.43
CA LEU A 115 -7.83 1.38 5.76
C LEU A 115 -6.41 0.97 5.37
N GLY A 116 -5.58 1.91 4.93
CA GLY A 116 -4.20 1.65 4.52
C GLY A 116 -3.34 2.90 4.52
N ASN A 117 -2.03 2.71 4.40
CA ASN A 117 -1.04 3.78 4.44
C ASN A 117 -0.36 4.01 3.08
N GLY A 118 0.20 2.94 2.51
CA GLY A 118 1.11 3.10 1.36
C GLY A 118 1.16 1.88 0.44
N GLY A 119 2.37 1.52 0.01
CA GLY A 119 2.62 0.48 -1.00
C GLY A 119 2.05 -0.88 -0.64
N LEU A 120 2.21 -1.33 0.62
CA LEU A 120 1.72 -2.61 1.10
C LEU A 120 0.19 -2.72 0.96
N GLY A 121 -0.55 -1.74 1.50
CA GLY A 121 -2.02 -1.74 1.47
C GLY A 121 -2.57 -1.49 0.08
N ARG A 122 -1.89 -0.68 -0.75
CA ARG A 122 -2.34 -0.49 -2.14
C ARG A 122 -2.07 -1.73 -3.00
N LEU A 123 -0.97 -2.44 -2.76
CA LEU A 123 -0.72 -3.72 -3.44
C LEU A 123 -1.83 -4.73 -3.12
N ALA A 124 -2.17 -4.88 -1.84
CA ALA A 124 -3.26 -5.74 -1.41
C ALA A 124 -4.58 -5.40 -2.13
N ALA A 125 -4.92 -4.11 -2.25
CA ALA A 125 -6.10 -3.65 -2.96
C ALA A 125 -6.05 -3.93 -4.47
N CYS A 126 -4.89 -3.73 -5.13
CA CYS A 126 -4.71 -4.08 -6.54
C CYS A 126 -4.82 -5.59 -6.78
N PHE A 127 -4.33 -6.40 -5.85
CA PHE A 127 -4.42 -7.85 -5.94
C PHE A 127 -5.87 -8.36 -5.81
N LEU A 128 -6.68 -7.72 -4.95
CA LEU A 128 -8.11 -8.03 -4.89
C LEU A 128 -8.83 -7.74 -6.21
N ASP A 129 -8.56 -6.56 -6.81
CA ASP A 129 -9.09 -6.19 -8.13
C ASP A 129 -8.70 -7.23 -9.18
N SER A 130 -7.41 -7.59 -9.25
CA SER A 130 -6.90 -8.56 -10.21
C SER A 130 -7.40 -9.98 -9.98
N MET A 131 -7.52 -10.44 -8.71
CA MET A 131 -8.13 -11.76 -8.45
C MET A 131 -9.56 -11.82 -8.96
N ALA A 132 -10.35 -10.77 -8.78
CA ALA A 132 -11.71 -10.71 -9.31
C ALA A 132 -11.72 -10.64 -10.84
N ALA A 133 -10.85 -9.85 -11.46
CA ALA A 133 -10.73 -9.73 -12.91
C ALA A 133 -10.30 -11.05 -13.58
N GLU A 134 -9.42 -11.83 -12.94
CA GLU A 134 -8.95 -13.14 -13.40
C GLU A 134 -9.89 -14.31 -13.02
N GLY A 135 -11.05 -14.02 -12.40
CA GLY A 135 -12.04 -15.04 -12.05
C GLY A 135 -11.65 -15.98 -10.91
N ILE A 136 -10.66 -15.57 -10.09
CA ILE A 136 -10.21 -16.31 -8.91
C ILE A 136 -11.18 -16.03 -7.76
N ALA A 137 -11.54 -17.05 -6.99
CA ALA A 137 -12.33 -16.90 -5.77
C ALA A 137 -11.44 -16.34 -4.65
N GLY A 138 -11.23 -15.03 -4.64
CA GLY A 138 -10.28 -14.32 -3.78
C GLY A 138 -10.97 -13.50 -2.68
N TYR A 139 -10.46 -13.59 -1.45
CA TYR A 139 -11.03 -12.94 -0.28
C TYR A 139 -9.94 -12.19 0.49
N GLY A 140 -10.10 -10.88 0.68
CA GLY A 140 -9.25 -10.12 1.57
C GLY A 140 -9.67 -10.28 3.03
N ASN A 141 -8.69 -10.33 3.94
CA ASN A 141 -8.89 -10.32 5.39
C ASN A 141 -8.00 -9.26 6.02
N GLY A 142 -8.59 -8.29 6.73
CA GLY A 142 -7.87 -7.21 7.39
C GLY A 142 -8.67 -6.56 8.50
N MET A 143 -8.24 -5.38 8.95
CA MET A 143 -8.86 -4.62 10.02
C MET A 143 -9.77 -3.51 9.47
N ARG A 144 -10.93 -3.29 10.13
CA ARG A 144 -11.79 -2.14 9.91
C ARG A 144 -11.45 -1.05 10.92
N TYR A 145 -10.52 -0.19 10.54
CA TYR A 145 -10.14 0.91 11.42
C TYR A 145 -11.20 2.01 11.42
N ARG A 146 -11.62 2.44 12.62
CA ARG A 146 -12.61 3.51 12.77
C ARG A 146 -12.10 4.85 12.24
N TYR A 147 -10.86 5.19 12.57
CA TYR A 147 -10.19 6.44 12.15
C TYR A 147 -9.07 6.19 11.14
N GLY A 148 -8.70 4.94 10.95
CA GLY A 148 -7.68 4.52 10.00
C GLY A 148 -6.29 5.10 10.23
N LEU A 149 -5.56 5.37 9.14
CA LEU A 149 -4.38 6.19 9.20
C LEU A 149 -4.81 7.66 9.34
N PHE A 150 -4.09 8.41 10.16
CA PHE A 150 -4.38 9.84 10.41
C PHE A 150 -4.52 10.67 9.13
N LYS A 151 -5.36 11.70 9.18
CA LYS A 151 -5.39 12.79 8.21
C LYS A 151 -4.20 13.71 8.47
N GLN A 152 -3.42 14.00 7.43
CA GLN A 152 -2.31 14.93 7.50
C GLN A 152 -2.80 16.36 7.25
N GLU A 153 -2.49 17.25 8.18
CA GLU A 153 -2.61 18.68 8.02
C GLU A 153 -1.23 19.32 8.06
N ILE A 154 -1.06 20.44 7.37
CA ILE A 154 0.18 21.21 7.41
C ILE A 154 -0.08 22.51 8.16
N VAL A 155 0.51 22.65 9.34
CA VAL A 155 0.37 23.83 10.18
C VAL A 155 1.75 24.46 10.40
N ASN A 156 1.93 25.71 9.99
CA ASN A 156 3.24 26.40 10.05
C ASN A 156 4.36 25.59 9.36
N GLY A 157 4.06 24.94 8.25
CA GLY A 157 4.99 24.11 7.49
C GLY A 157 5.19 22.70 8.02
N SER A 158 4.72 22.38 9.22
CA SER A 158 4.90 21.07 9.86
C SER A 158 3.70 20.17 9.70
N GLN A 159 3.95 18.85 9.62
CA GLN A 159 2.89 17.84 9.67
C GLN A 159 2.23 17.81 11.05
N VAL A 160 0.91 17.89 11.06
CA VAL A 160 0.04 17.64 12.22
C VAL A 160 -0.88 16.49 11.87
N GLU A 161 -1.03 15.54 12.80
CA GLU A 161 -1.90 14.38 12.64
C GLU A 161 -3.27 14.67 13.27
N ALA A 162 -4.33 14.50 12.48
CA ALA A 162 -5.72 14.55 12.91
C ALA A 162 -6.40 13.18 12.65
N THR A 163 -7.52 12.93 13.30
CA THR A 163 -8.34 11.75 12.98
C THR A 163 -8.90 11.84 11.58
N ASP A 164 -8.93 10.73 10.86
CA ASP A 164 -9.62 10.64 9.57
C ASP A 164 -11.04 10.12 9.79
N GLU A 165 -12.00 11.03 9.73
CA GLU A 165 -13.42 10.77 10.00
C GLU A 165 -14.14 10.23 8.75
N TRP A 166 -13.55 9.25 8.06
CA TRP A 166 -14.08 8.71 6.80
C TRP A 166 -15.46 8.06 6.92
N LEU A 167 -15.90 7.72 8.13
CA LEU A 167 -17.20 7.10 8.43
C LEU A 167 -18.30 8.10 8.84
N THR A 168 -18.03 9.41 8.88
CA THR A 168 -18.98 10.44 9.37
C THR A 168 -20.35 10.36 8.69
N HIS A 169 -20.39 10.04 7.41
CA HIS A 169 -21.63 9.94 6.61
C HIS A 169 -22.03 8.49 6.30
N GLY A 170 -21.45 7.52 7.03
CA GLY A 170 -21.57 6.10 6.72
C GLY A 170 -20.67 5.68 5.54
N TYR A 171 -20.69 4.40 5.22
CA TYR A 171 -19.95 3.85 4.09
C TYR A 171 -20.85 2.87 3.31
N PRO A 172 -21.41 3.27 2.17
CA PRO A 172 -22.50 2.51 1.50
C PRO A 172 -22.06 1.16 0.93
N TRP A 173 -20.74 0.93 0.82
CA TRP A 173 -20.18 -0.30 0.26
C TRP A 173 -20.15 -1.47 1.23
N GLU A 174 -20.01 -1.21 2.54
CA GLU A 174 -19.88 -2.26 3.54
C GLU A 174 -21.21 -2.81 4.04
N VAL A 175 -21.19 -4.08 4.43
CA VAL A 175 -22.30 -4.75 5.11
C VAL A 175 -21.79 -5.38 6.40
N ARG A 176 -22.29 -4.91 7.54
CA ARG A 176 -22.01 -5.51 8.85
C ARG A 176 -22.63 -6.90 8.95
N ARG A 177 -21.85 -7.89 9.34
CA ARG A 177 -22.24 -9.29 9.39
C ARG A 177 -22.15 -9.84 10.83
N GLN A 178 -23.09 -9.41 11.65
CA GLN A 178 -23.19 -9.89 13.03
C GLN A 178 -23.34 -11.41 13.12
N ASP A 179 -23.97 -12.03 12.14
CA ASP A 179 -24.16 -13.49 12.00
C ASP A 179 -22.84 -14.26 11.79
N LYS A 180 -21.74 -13.55 11.53
CA LYS A 180 -20.39 -14.09 11.28
C LYS A 180 -19.35 -13.57 12.28
N ALA A 181 -19.81 -12.92 13.36
CA ALA A 181 -18.91 -12.46 14.41
C ALA A 181 -18.22 -13.63 15.12
N VAL A 182 -16.98 -13.42 15.53
CA VAL A 182 -16.12 -14.42 16.17
C VAL A 182 -15.58 -13.85 17.48
N THR A 183 -15.63 -14.63 18.56
CA THR A 183 -15.00 -14.25 19.83
C THR A 183 -13.51 -14.58 19.82
N ILE A 184 -12.67 -13.57 20.01
CA ILE A 184 -11.22 -13.68 20.09
C ILE A 184 -10.79 -13.52 21.56
N LYS A 185 -9.90 -14.41 22.00
CA LYS A 185 -9.47 -14.52 23.40
C LYS A 185 -8.05 -13.98 23.58
N PHE A 186 -7.89 -13.05 24.51
CA PHE A 186 -6.60 -12.48 24.89
C PHE A 186 -6.29 -12.75 26.36
N GLY A 187 -5.01 -12.98 26.67
CA GLY A 187 -4.54 -13.20 28.04
C GLY A 187 -5.00 -14.54 28.62
N GLY A 188 -5.24 -14.57 29.94
CA GLY A 188 -5.61 -15.76 30.66
C GLY A 188 -4.47 -16.78 30.83
N HIS A 189 -4.83 -18.04 30.97
CA HIS A 189 -3.87 -19.14 31.08
C HIS A 189 -4.38 -20.39 30.37
N VAL A 190 -3.45 -21.32 30.07
CA VAL A 190 -3.78 -22.56 29.36
C VAL A 190 -4.14 -23.66 30.36
N GLU A 191 -5.30 -24.30 30.17
CA GLU A 191 -5.70 -25.51 30.85
C GLU A 191 -5.72 -26.72 29.92
N GLY A 192 -5.15 -27.82 30.36
CA GLY A 192 -5.31 -29.11 29.72
C GLY A 192 -6.58 -29.82 30.21
N PHE A 193 -7.29 -30.48 29.30
CA PHE A 193 -8.43 -31.35 29.65
C PHE A 193 -8.37 -32.65 28.84
N GLU A 194 -8.86 -33.72 29.48
CA GLU A 194 -8.89 -35.03 28.86
C GLU A 194 -10.20 -35.27 28.12
N GLU A 195 -10.07 -35.76 26.89
CA GLU A 195 -11.23 -36.19 26.09
C GLU A 195 -10.84 -37.43 25.28
N ASN A 196 -11.60 -38.53 25.47
CA ASN A 196 -11.36 -39.81 24.79
C ASN A 196 -9.93 -40.34 24.94
N GLY A 197 -9.29 -40.11 26.09
CA GLY A 197 -7.94 -40.56 26.39
C GLY A 197 -6.81 -39.72 25.76
N ARG A 198 -7.15 -38.56 25.27
CA ARG A 198 -6.19 -37.56 24.75
C ARG A 198 -6.30 -36.24 25.50
N THR A 199 -5.19 -35.56 25.68
CA THR A 199 -5.14 -34.23 26.28
C THR A 199 -5.27 -33.16 25.21
N PHE A 200 -6.23 -32.27 25.41
CA PHE A 200 -6.43 -31.07 24.61
C PHE A 200 -6.29 -29.86 25.51
N TYR A 201 -6.14 -28.68 24.89
CA TYR A 201 -5.87 -27.45 25.60
C TYR A 201 -6.89 -26.36 25.25
N ARG A 202 -7.22 -25.54 26.26
CA ARG A 202 -8.03 -24.33 26.08
C ARG A 202 -7.44 -23.19 26.89
N THR A 203 -7.73 -21.96 26.48
CA THR A 203 -7.38 -20.78 27.25
C THR A 203 -8.58 -20.32 28.06
N VAL A 204 -8.37 -20.08 29.34
CA VAL A 204 -9.40 -19.67 30.32
C VAL A 204 -8.99 -18.37 31.01
N ASP A 205 -9.95 -17.72 31.71
CA ASP A 205 -9.79 -16.41 32.36
C ASP A 205 -9.29 -15.33 31.39
N THR A 206 -9.83 -15.31 30.18
CA THR A 206 -9.43 -14.45 29.07
C THR A 206 -10.21 -13.15 29.05
N GLN A 207 -9.61 -12.10 28.45
CA GLN A 207 -10.33 -10.96 27.91
C GLN A 207 -10.91 -11.36 26.55
N ASP A 208 -12.23 -11.47 26.49
CA ASP A 208 -12.92 -11.85 25.28
C ASP A 208 -13.35 -10.62 24.48
N ILE A 209 -12.96 -10.57 23.21
CA ILE A 209 -13.29 -9.49 22.27
C ILE A 209 -14.09 -10.07 21.10
N LEU A 210 -15.20 -9.42 20.74
CA LEU A 210 -15.99 -9.79 19.59
C LEU A 210 -15.40 -9.16 18.33
N ALA A 211 -14.88 -9.97 17.42
CA ALA A 211 -14.49 -9.56 16.07
C ALA A 211 -15.72 -9.60 15.17
N VAL A 212 -16.19 -8.43 14.74
CA VAL A 212 -17.38 -8.29 13.89
C VAL A 212 -16.94 -7.97 12.47
N PRO A 213 -17.30 -8.80 11.47
CA PRO A 213 -16.86 -8.56 10.10
C PRO A 213 -17.79 -7.61 9.36
N TYR A 214 -17.18 -6.80 8.51
CA TYR A 214 -17.81 -5.95 7.50
C TYR A 214 -17.33 -6.40 6.12
N ASP A 215 -18.27 -6.75 5.24
CA ASP A 215 -17.98 -7.24 3.90
C ASP A 215 -18.14 -6.11 2.88
N ILE A 216 -17.08 -5.84 2.11
CA ILE A 216 -17.03 -4.89 1.01
C ILE A 216 -16.90 -5.69 -0.29
N PRO A 217 -17.79 -5.51 -1.29
CA PRO A 217 -17.66 -6.20 -2.57
C PRO A 217 -16.43 -5.72 -3.32
N VAL A 218 -15.79 -6.60 -4.07
CA VAL A 218 -14.67 -6.31 -4.98
C VAL A 218 -15.08 -6.71 -6.39
N VAL A 219 -15.41 -5.73 -7.21
CA VAL A 219 -15.91 -5.94 -8.57
C VAL A 219 -14.75 -6.14 -9.54
N GLY A 220 -14.67 -7.29 -10.18
CA GLY A 220 -13.71 -7.55 -11.24
C GLY A 220 -14.12 -6.93 -12.58
N TYR A 221 -13.14 -6.73 -13.46
CA TYR A 221 -13.40 -6.21 -14.82
C TYR A 221 -14.39 -7.09 -15.59
N ALA A 222 -15.25 -6.45 -16.38
CA ALA A 222 -16.42 -6.99 -17.04
C ALA A 222 -17.56 -7.44 -16.10
N GLY A 223 -17.43 -7.29 -14.79
CA GLY A 223 -18.48 -7.53 -13.80
C GLY A 223 -18.94 -8.99 -13.66
N GLU A 224 -18.16 -9.95 -14.17
CA GLU A 224 -18.53 -11.39 -14.15
C GLU A 224 -18.24 -12.02 -12.78
N THR A 225 -17.19 -11.57 -12.11
CA THR A 225 -16.79 -12.03 -10.78
C THR A 225 -16.79 -10.85 -9.82
N VAL A 226 -17.45 -11.03 -8.68
CA VAL A 226 -17.38 -10.10 -7.57
C VAL A 226 -16.96 -10.90 -6.34
N ASN A 227 -15.79 -10.57 -5.83
CA ASN A 227 -15.20 -11.12 -4.61
C ASN A 227 -15.59 -10.27 -3.40
N LYS A 228 -14.96 -10.47 -2.25
CA LYS A 228 -15.16 -9.63 -1.08
C LYS A 228 -13.87 -9.33 -0.33
N LEU A 229 -13.80 -8.15 0.22
CA LEU A 229 -12.87 -7.77 1.27
C LEU A 229 -13.65 -7.84 2.60
N ARG A 230 -13.20 -8.68 3.52
CA ARG A 230 -13.72 -8.78 4.87
C ARG A 230 -12.78 -8.07 5.83
N VAL A 231 -13.29 -7.03 6.47
CA VAL A 231 -12.55 -6.26 7.48
C VAL A 231 -13.23 -6.38 8.84
N TRP A 232 -12.42 -6.55 9.88
CA TRP A 232 -12.87 -6.89 11.22
C TRP A 232 -12.80 -5.67 12.15
N ALA A 233 -13.91 -5.36 12.80
CA ALA A 233 -14.00 -4.41 13.91
C ALA A 233 -13.99 -5.16 15.24
N ALA A 234 -13.35 -4.57 16.25
CA ALA A 234 -13.38 -5.08 17.62
C ALA A 234 -14.50 -4.42 18.40
N GLU A 235 -15.31 -5.23 19.07
CA GLU A 235 -16.44 -4.80 19.90
C GLU A 235 -16.43 -5.60 21.22
N PRO A 236 -17.08 -5.14 22.30
CA PRO A 236 -17.28 -5.97 23.49
C PRO A 236 -18.20 -7.15 23.18
N VAL A 237 -17.98 -8.30 23.83
CA VAL A 237 -18.83 -9.49 23.66
C VAL A 237 -20.23 -9.24 24.21
N GLU A 238 -20.30 -8.61 25.37
CA GLU A 238 -21.54 -8.16 26.00
C GLU A 238 -21.44 -6.64 26.25
N GLU A 239 -22.52 -5.94 25.99
CA GLU A 239 -22.56 -4.50 26.26
C GLU A 239 -22.84 -4.26 27.76
N HIS A 240 -21.81 -4.18 28.57
CA HIS A 240 -21.90 -3.74 29.96
C HIS A 240 -21.71 -2.23 30.07
N PHE A 241 -22.82 -1.51 29.91
CA PHE A 241 -22.85 -0.08 30.21
C PHE A 241 -23.11 0.10 31.71
N ASP A 242 -22.15 0.68 32.45
CA ASP A 242 -22.32 0.95 33.88
C ASP A 242 -23.24 2.15 34.09
N LEU A 243 -24.55 1.87 34.19
CA LEU A 243 -25.57 2.90 34.40
C LEU A 243 -25.38 3.64 35.74
N GLU A 244 -24.81 2.99 36.74
CA GLU A 244 -24.52 3.63 38.05
C GLU A 244 -23.38 4.66 37.90
N ALA A 245 -22.29 4.30 37.24
CA ALA A 245 -21.22 5.24 36.93
C ALA A 245 -21.75 6.42 36.12
N PHE A 246 -22.56 6.15 35.09
CA PHE A 246 -23.20 7.20 34.29
C PHE A 246 -24.03 8.17 35.13
N ASN A 247 -24.91 7.64 36.03
CA ASN A 247 -25.75 8.44 36.88
C ASN A 247 -24.97 9.27 37.92
N ARG A 248 -23.75 8.84 38.26
CA ARG A 248 -22.82 9.61 39.10
C ARG A 248 -22.04 10.67 38.32
N GLY A 249 -22.15 10.72 37.01
CA GLY A 249 -21.42 11.64 36.12
C GLY A 249 -20.04 11.13 35.67
N ASP A 250 -19.70 9.88 35.95
CA ASP A 250 -18.46 9.24 35.51
C ASP A 250 -18.70 8.53 34.16
N TYR A 251 -18.81 9.32 33.11
CA TYR A 251 -19.11 8.83 31.77
C TYR A 251 -17.99 7.98 31.17
N ALA A 252 -16.75 8.25 31.54
CA ALA A 252 -15.60 7.49 31.08
C ALA A 252 -15.61 6.05 31.64
N LEU A 253 -15.93 5.91 32.94
CA LEU A 253 -16.05 4.59 33.56
C LEU A 253 -17.27 3.83 33.03
N ALA A 254 -18.38 4.57 32.77
CA ALA A 254 -19.61 3.97 32.27
C ALA A 254 -19.45 3.23 30.93
N ASP A 255 -18.54 3.67 30.08
CA ASP A 255 -18.29 3.10 28.74
C ASP A 255 -16.87 2.49 28.60
N ALA A 256 -16.18 2.24 29.70
CA ALA A 256 -14.76 1.87 29.71
C ALA A 256 -14.49 0.55 28.97
N GLU A 257 -15.34 -0.45 29.15
CA GLU A 257 -15.21 -1.78 28.53
C GLU A 257 -15.36 -1.69 27.00
N ARG A 258 -16.33 -0.92 26.53
CA ARG A 258 -16.50 -0.64 25.10
C ARG A 258 -15.28 0.10 24.53
N ALA A 259 -14.83 1.16 25.20
CA ALA A 259 -13.69 1.95 24.75
C ALA A 259 -12.42 1.11 24.66
N GLU A 260 -12.19 0.19 25.60
CA GLU A 260 -11.04 -0.73 25.56
C GLU A 260 -11.13 -1.72 24.38
N ALA A 261 -12.28 -2.30 24.14
CA ALA A 261 -12.48 -3.22 23.02
C ALA A 261 -12.33 -2.51 21.67
N GLU A 262 -13.04 -1.39 21.46
CA GLU A 262 -13.01 -0.63 20.22
C GLU A 262 -11.63 -0.01 19.91
N ALA A 263 -10.80 0.27 20.93
CA ALA A 263 -9.45 0.77 20.75
C ALA A 263 -8.60 -0.14 19.85
N ILE A 264 -8.84 -1.46 19.86
CA ILE A 264 -8.11 -2.43 19.03
C ILE A 264 -8.27 -2.13 17.55
N SER A 265 -9.46 -1.71 17.11
CA SER A 265 -9.72 -1.36 15.71
C SER A 265 -9.88 0.15 15.46
N ALA A 266 -9.34 1.01 16.31
CA ALA A 266 -9.47 2.44 16.18
C ALA A 266 -8.52 3.03 15.12
N ILE A 267 -7.22 2.76 15.24
CA ILE A 267 -6.14 3.42 14.50
C ILE A 267 -5.22 2.39 13.83
N LEU A 268 -4.94 2.61 12.54
CA LEU A 268 -3.87 1.88 11.83
C LEU A 268 -2.51 2.43 12.26
N TYR A 269 -1.59 1.56 12.62
CA TYR A 269 -0.25 1.90 13.11
C TYR A 269 -0.27 2.84 14.32
N PRO A 270 -0.79 2.39 15.47
CA PRO A 270 -0.68 3.13 16.71
C PRO A 270 0.79 3.40 17.04
N ASN A 271 1.05 4.46 17.81
CA ASN A 271 2.41 4.77 18.24
C ASN A 271 2.98 3.63 19.10
N ASP A 272 3.94 2.90 18.57
CA ASP A 272 4.56 1.69 19.14
C ASP A 272 5.91 1.98 19.84
N ALA A 273 6.24 3.23 20.07
CA ALA A 273 7.41 3.61 20.88
C ALA A 273 7.30 3.12 22.32
N GLY A 274 6.07 2.97 22.84
CA GLY A 274 5.78 2.46 24.19
C GLY A 274 5.20 1.05 24.18
N GLU A 275 5.18 0.41 25.37
CA GLU A 275 4.67 -0.95 25.58
C GLU A 275 3.17 -1.07 25.20
N HIS A 276 2.35 -0.08 25.57
CA HIS A 276 0.91 -0.08 25.28
C HIS A 276 0.61 -0.09 23.77
N GLY A 277 1.32 0.71 23.00
CA GLY A 277 1.12 0.74 21.55
C GLY A 277 1.58 -0.54 20.86
N ARG A 278 2.68 -1.14 21.32
CA ARG A 278 3.14 -2.45 20.85
C ARG A 278 2.14 -3.55 21.17
N LEU A 279 1.61 -3.57 22.39
CA LEU A 279 0.59 -4.53 22.79
C LEU A 279 -0.69 -4.38 21.95
N LEU A 280 -1.11 -3.13 21.68
CA LEU A 280 -2.26 -2.85 20.83
C LEU A 280 -2.05 -3.38 19.41
N ARG A 281 -0.86 -3.17 18.83
CA ARG A 281 -0.51 -3.70 17.51
C ARG A 281 -0.56 -5.23 17.48
N LEU A 282 -0.03 -5.90 18.48
CA LEU A 282 -0.10 -7.37 18.58
C LEU A 282 -1.55 -7.85 18.69
N LYS A 283 -2.42 -7.14 19.43
CA LYS A 283 -3.86 -7.43 19.48
C LYS A 283 -4.51 -7.28 18.10
N GLN A 284 -4.16 -6.24 17.34
CA GLN A 284 -4.65 -6.05 15.97
C GLN A 284 -4.27 -7.21 15.05
N GLU A 285 -2.99 -7.59 15.05
CA GLU A 285 -2.45 -8.67 14.21
C GLU A 285 -3.14 -10.00 14.52
N TYR A 286 -3.31 -10.34 15.79
CA TYR A 286 -3.97 -11.58 16.16
C TYR A 286 -5.49 -11.55 15.88
N LEU A 287 -6.16 -10.42 16.09
CA LEU A 287 -7.61 -10.30 15.92
C LEU A 287 -8.02 -10.65 14.48
N PHE A 288 -7.44 -10.00 13.46
CA PHE A 288 -7.86 -10.26 12.08
C PHE A 288 -7.38 -11.62 11.58
N VAL A 289 -6.24 -12.12 12.08
CA VAL A 289 -5.74 -13.46 11.74
C VAL A 289 -6.67 -14.52 12.28
N SER A 290 -6.92 -14.52 13.57
CA SER A 290 -7.77 -15.54 14.21
C SER A 290 -9.19 -15.50 13.66
N ALA A 291 -9.82 -14.32 13.59
CA ALA A 291 -11.16 -14.16 13.03
C ALA A 291 -11.24 -14.60 11.56
N GLY A 292 -10.23 -14.26 10.75
CA GLY A 292 -10.15 -14.68 9.35
C GLY A 292 -10.05 -16.20 9.20
N ILE A 293 -9.24 -16.86 10.03
CA ILE A 293 -9.10 -18.33 10.01
C ILE A 293 -10.39 -19.01 10.45
N TYR A 294 -11.03 -18.57 11.51
CA TYR A 294 -12.35 -19.11 11.89
C TYR A 294 -13.36 -18.96 10.75
N SER A 295 -13.39 -17.80 10.10
CA SER A 295 -14.28 -17.53 8.97
C SER A 295 -14.06 -18.45 7.78
N LEU A 296 -12.80 -18.69 7.41
CA LEU A 296 -12.48 -19.58 6.28
C LEU A 296 -12.78 -21.05 6.63
N LEU A 297 -12.50 -21.49 7.87
CA LEU A 297 -12.80 -22.85 8.30
C LEU A 297 -14.32 -23.10 8.41
N ASP A 298 -15.12 -22.11 8.86
CA ASP A 298 -16.58 -22.19 8.82
C ASP A 298 -17.11 -22.36 7.40
N THR A 299 -16.52 -21.68 6.43
CA THR A 299 -16.87 -21.82 5.01
C THR A 299 -16.49 -23.21 4.49
N PHE A 300 -15.26 -23.65 4.76
CA PHE A 300 -14.77 -24.96 4.33
C PHE A 300 -15.61 -26.09 4.93
N GLU A 301 -15.87 -26.06 6.23
CA GLU A 301 -16.65 -27.10 6.94
C GLU A 301 -18.10 -27.22 6.40
N LYS A 302 -18.71 -26.10 5.99
CA LYS A 302 -20.03 -26.10 5.36
C LYS A 302 -20.04 -26.72 3.97
N GLU A 303 -18.96 -26.56 3.23
CA GLU A 303 -18.85 -27.06 1.83
C GLU A 303 -18.33 -28.50 1.78
N HIS A 304 -17.41 -28.88 2.67
CA HIS A 304 -16.67 -30.14 2.59
C HIS A 304 -16.83 -31.03 3.84
N GLY A 305 -17.58 -30.57 4.86
CA GLY A 305 -17.67 -31.27 6.15
C GLY A 305 -16.35 -31.20 6.95
N ALA A 306 -16.20 -32.07 7.91
CA ALA A 306 -14.99 -32.15 8.75
C ALA A 306 -13.83 -32.94 8.10
N ASN A 307 -13.72 -32.91 6.77
CA ASN A 307 -12.66 -33.58 6.02
C ASN A 307 -11.44 -32.65 5.88
N TRP A 308 -10.79 -32.35 7.00
CA TRP A 308 -9.72 -31.34 7.10
C TRP A 308 -8.52 -31.66 6.22
N GLU A 309 -8.25 -32.92 5.90
CA GLU A 309 -7.19 -33.34 4.99
C GLU A 309 -7.36 -32.80 3.56
N LEU A 310 -8.56 -32.38 3.21
CA LEU A 310 -8.86 -31.76 1.91
C LEU A 310 -8.57 -30.25 1.90
N LEU A 311 -8.28 -29.63 3.04
CA LEU A 311 -8.09 -28.17 3.14
C LEU A 311 -7.08 -27.65 2.10
N PRO A 312 -5.92 -28.29 1.86
CA PRO A 312 -4.96 -27.80 0.85
C PRO A 312 -5.47 -27.80 -0.60
N GLN A 313 -6.52 -28.59 -0.89
CA GLN A 313 -7.09 -28.64 -2.23
C GLN A 313 -8.03 -27.47 -2.48
N PHE A 314 -8.68 -26.93 -1.45
CA PHE A 314 -9.74 -25.93 -1.57
C PHE A 314 -9.42 -24.58 -0.95
N VAL A 315 -8.31 -24.47 -0.20
CA VAL A 315 -7.92 -23.25 0.50
C VAL A 315 -6.45 -22.94 0.25
N ALA A 316 -6.17 -21.67 -0.07
CA ALA A 316 -4.85 -21.07 -0.01
C ALA A 316 -4.90 -19.85 0.93
N ILE A 317 -3.93 -19.75 1.84
CA ILE A 317 -3.73 -18.60 2.73
C ILE A 317 -2.46 -17.90 2.27
N HIS A 318 -2.57 -16.61 1.97
CA HIS A 318 -1.42 -15.78 1.63
C HIS A 318 -1.21 -14.68 2.66
N THR A 319 -0.01 -14.63 3.25
CA THR A 319 0.37 -13.62 4.23
C THR A 319 1.16 -12.49 3.59
N ASN A 320 0.62 -11.27 3.69
CA ASN A 320 1.21 -10.05 3.15
C ASN A 320 2.11 -9.41 4.20
N ASP A 321 3.41 -9.63 4.09
CA ASP A 321 4.43 -9.39 5.10
C ASP A 321 4.27 -10.28 6.35
N THR A 322 4.92 -9.93 7.46
CA THR A 322 4.91 -10.69 8.71
C THR A 322 3.75 -10.36 9.63
N HIS A 323 3.00 -9.29 9.39
CA HIS A 323 1.86 -8.90 10.21
C HIS A 323 0.84 -10.05 10.41
N PRO A 324 0.54 -10.89 9.39
CA PRO A 324 -0.30 -12.07 9.57
C PRO A 324 0.50 -13.36 9.80
N ALA A 325 1.75 -13.32 10.24
CA ALA A 325 2.58 -14.52 10.48
C ALA A 325 1.94 -15.54 11.42
N MET A 326 1.07 -15.08 12.32
CA MET A 326 0.32 -15.95 13.22
C MET A 326 -0.70 -16.84 12.51
N CYS A 327 -0.93 -16.70 11.20
CA CYS A 327 -1.80 -17.61 10.44
C CYS A 327 -1.36 -19.09 10.59
N GLY A 328 -0.06 -19.37 10.57
CA GLY A 328 0.47 -20.72 10.74
C GLY A 328 0.13 -21.32 12.11
N PRO A 329 0.62 -20.73 13.23
CA PRO A 329 0.40 -21.27 14.55
C PRO A 329 -1.08 -21.21 14.99
N GLU A 330 -1.87 -20.22 14.54
CA GLU A 330 -3.30 -20.16 14.86
C GLU A 330 -4.09 -21.25 14.13
N LEU A 331 -3.80 -21.52 12.86
CA LEU A 331 -4.40 -22.63 12.14
C LEU A 331 -4.03 -23.97 12.81
N MET A 332 -2.74 -24.14 13.21
CA MET A 332 -2.33 -25.31 14.01
C MET A 332 -3.16 -25.45 15.27
N ARG A 333 -3.29 -24.36 16.05
CA ARG A 333 -4.05 -24.37 17.31
C ARG A 333 -5.49 -24.84 17.10
N ILE A 334 -6.18 -24.29 16.12
CA ILE A 334 -7.58 -24.64 15.84
C ILE A 334 -7.67 -26.10 15.38
N LEU A 335 -6.80 -26.54 14.48
CA LEU A 335 -6.82 -27.92 13.97
C LEU A 335 -6.57 -28.94 15.08
N ILE A 336 -5.62 -28.72 15.99
CA ILE A 336 -5.31 -29.70 17.04
C ILE A 336 -6.20 -29.59 18.27
N ASP A 337 -6.49 -28.39 18.77
CA ASP A 337 -7.22 -28.22 20.03
C ASP A 337 -8.75 -28.27 19.81
N GLU A 338 -9.26 -27.76 18.67
CA GLU A 338 -10.71 -27.69 18.42
C GLU A 338 -11.19 -28.76 17.44
N LYS A 339 -10.44 -28.99 16.35
CA LYS A 339 -10.81 -30.00 15.34
C LYS A 339 -10.21 -31.38 15.63
N LYS A 340 -9.40 -31.52 16.68
CA LYS A 340 -8.89 -32.78 17.27
C LYS A 340 -7.93 -33.57 16.36
N LEU A 341 -7.25 -32.93 15.41
CA LEU A 341 -6.23 -33.56 14.57
C LEU A 341 -4.99 -33.92 15.40
N GLU A 342 -4.20 -34.89 14.91
CA GLU A 342 -2.84 -35.10 15.38
C GLU A 342 -1.92 -33.96 14.91
N TRP A 343 -0.83 -33.71 15.62
CA TRP A 343 0.11 -32.66 15.29
C TRP A 343 0.64 -32.76 13.87
N ASP A 344 1.07 -33.95 13.47
CA ASP A 344 1.74 -34.13 12.18
C ASP A 344 0.76 -33.98 11.01
N ASP A 345 -0.52 -34.40 11.18
CA ASP A 345 -1.57 -34.19 10.20
C ASP A 345 -1.88 -32.69 10.05
N ALA A 346 -2.05 -31.98 11.19
CA ALA A 346 -2.27 -30.54 11.17
C ALA A 346 -1.10 -29.78 10.57
N TRP A 347 0.14 -30.15 10.90
CA TRP A 347 1.34 -29.52 10.35
C TRP A 347 1.46 -29.72 8.84
N ASN A 348 1.17 -30.92 8.36
CA ASN A 348 1.16 -31.22 6.93
C ASN A 348 0.11 -30.37 6.18
N ILE A 349 -1.03 -30.08 6.78
CA ILE A 349 -2.05 -29.18 6.22
C ILE A 349 -1.51 -27.75 6.19
N VAL A 350 -1.05 -27.22 7.33
CA VAL A 350 -0.59 -25.84 7.46
C VAL A 350 0.50 -25.50 6.44
N THR A 351 1.51 -26.38 6.33
CA THR A 351 2.65 -26.16 5.42
C THR A 351 2.33 -26.33 3.95
N GLN A 352 1.13 -26.76 3.58
CA GLN A 352 0.63 -26.77 2.20
C GLN A 352 -0.33 -25.62 1.88
N VAL A 353 -0.93 -25.03 2.91
CA VAL A 353 -1.97 -23.98 2.76
C VAL A 353 -1.37 -22.59 2.83
N VAL A 354 -0.33 -22.36 3.67
CA VAL A 354 0.23 -21.04 3.95
C VAL A 354 1.35 -20.68 2.98
N SER A 355 1.33 -19.47 2.47
CA SER A 355 2.39 -18.85 1.66
C SER A 355 2.67 -17.42 2.14
N TYR A 356 3.89 -16.92 1.94
CA TYR A 356 4.40 -15.69 2.52
C TYR A 356 5.09 -14.82 1.47
N THR A 357 4.73 -13.55 1.44
CA THR A 357 5.45 -12.50 0.70
C THR A 357 6.23 -11.63 1.67
N ASN A 358 7.54 -11.54 1.48
CA ASN A 358 8.41 -10.62 2.21
C ASN A 358 8.42 -9.24 1.52
N HIS A 359 8.30 -8.17 2.30
CA HIS A 359 8.40 -6.78 1.82
C HIS A 359 9.59 -6.02 2.42
N THR A 360 10.37 -6.65 3.28
CA THR A 360 11.42 -6.01 4.09
C THR A 360 12.80 -6.46 3.62
N ILE A 361 13.65 -5.50 3.23
CA ILE A 361 15.03 -5.77 2.80
C ILE A 361 16.01 -5.77 3.99
N LEU A 362 15.78 -4.89 4.98
CA LEU A 362 16.72 -4.66 6.07
C LEU A 362 16.51 -5.70 7.17
N PRO A 363 17.50 -6.55 7.48
CA PRO A 363 17.36 -7.58 8.53
C PRO A 363 16.96 -7.03 9.91
N GLU A 364 17.44 -5.82 10.23
CA GLU A 364 17.11 -5.13 11.48
C GLU A 364 15.67 -4.64 11.58
N ALA A 365 15.00 -4.47 10.43
CA ALA A 365 13.60 -4.07 10.34
C ALA A 365 12.62 -5.25 10.32
N LEU A 366 13.12 -6.49 10.33
CA LEU A 366 12.28 -7.69 10.44
C LEU A 366 11.58 -7.71 11.79
N GLU A 367 10.27 -7.96 11.76
CA GLU A 367 9.42 -7.93 12.96
C GLU A 367 9.81 -8.98 14.00
N LYS A 368 9.84 -8.56 15.25
CA LYS A 368 10.14 -9.39 16.41
C LYS A 368 9.26 -9.00 17.59
N TRP A 369 8.87 -9.99 18.38
CA TRP A 369 8.09 -9.78 19.59
C TRP A 369 8.80 -10.34 20.81
N PRO A 370 8.90 -9.57 21.93
CA PRO A 370 9.42 -10.11 23.18
C PRO A 370 8.55 -11.31 23.65
N ILE A 371 9.19 -12.42 23.96
CA ILE A 371 8.50 -13.64 24.45
C ILE A 371 7.60 -13.31 25.65
N GLY A 372 8.09 -12.49 26.59
CA GLY A 372 7.34 -12.14 27.80
C GLY A 372 6.05 -11.37 27.53
N THR A 373 6.01 -10.51 26.52
CA THR A 373 4.80 -9.78 26.09
C THR A 373 3.86 -10.71 25.33
N PHE A 374 4.39 -11.46 24.38
CA PHE A 374 3.61 -12.35 23.53
C PHE A 374 2.96 -13.50 24.32
N SER A 375 3.74 -14.18 25.15
CA SER A 375 3.25 -15.33 25.92
C SER A 375 2.17 -14.98 26.96
N LYS A 376 2.20 -13.76 27.50
CA LYS A 376 1.15 -13.25 28.38
C LYS A 376 -0.15 -12.95 27.64
N LEU A 377 -0.03 -12.37 26.43
CA LEU A 377 -1.19 -12.02 25.64
C LEU A 377 -1.82 -13.23 24.96
N LEU A 378 -1.00 -14.15 24.45
CA LEU A 378 -1.40 -15.27 23.60
C LEU A 378 -0.77 -16.59 24.11
N PRO A 379 -1.09 -17.05 25.33
CA PRO A 379 -0.35 -18.14 25.97
C PRO A 379 -0.41 -19.45 25.20
N ARG A 380 -1.55 -19.80 24.59
CA ARG A 380 -1.66 -21.06 23.84
C ARG A 380 -0.98 -20.97 22.47
N VAL A 381 -1.10 -19.85 21.77
CA VAL A 381 -0.40 -19.62 20.50
C VAL A 381 1.12 -19.66 20.71
N TYR A 382 1.61 -19.09 21.81
CA TYR A 382 3.02 -19.18 22.17
C TYR A 382 3.48 -20.64 22.36
N GLN A 383 2.70 -21.49 23.05
CA GLN A 383 3.03 -22.91 23.20
C GLN A 383 3.11 -23.65 21.85
N ILE A 384 2.25 -23.28 20.90
CA ILE A 384 2.31 -23.83 19.54
C ILE A 384 3.61 -23.37 18.84
N ILE A 385 3.96 -22.07 18.93
CA ILE A 385 5.19 -21.53 18.37
C ILE A 385 6.41 -22.20 18.99
N ASP A 386 6.43 -22.41 20.30
CA ASP A 386 7.51 -23.08 21.02
C ASP A 386 7.70 -24.53 20.52
N GLU A 387 6.61 -25.27 20.35
CA GLU A 387 6.67 -26.63 19.81
C GLU A 387 7.11 -26.66 18.33
N ILE A 388 6.66 -25.70 17.49
CA ILE A 388 7.17 -25.55 16.12
C ILE A 388 8.67 -25.29 16.16
N SER A 389 9.13 -24.41 17.03
CA SER A 389 10.55 -24.06 17.19
C SER A 389 11.38 -25.26 17.66
N ARG A 390 10.86 -26.02 18.63
CA ARG A 390 11.51 -27.24 19.11
C ARG A 390 11.69 -28.27 17.99
N ARG A 391 10.64 -28.53 17.22
CA ARG A 391 10.67 -29.47 16.09
C ARG A 391 11.59 -28.99 14.98
N TRP A 392 11.63 -27.67 14.72
CA TRP A 392 12.61 -27.08 13.78
C TRP A 392 14.03 -27.33 14.25
N HIS A 393 14.33 -27.18 15.54
CA HIS A 393 15.63 -27.52 16.15
C HIS A 393 15.97 -29.00 15.93
N GLU A 394 15.05 -29.90 16.16
CA GLU A 394 15.27 -31.34 16.05
C GLU A 394 15.47 -31.82 14.59
N SER A 395 15.02 -31.02 13.62
CA SER A 395 15.21 -31.33 12.19
C SER A 395 16.63 -31.12 11.68
N PHE A 396 17.51 -30.46 12.45
CA PHE A 396 18.89 -30.20 12.02
C PHE A 396 19.77 -31.43 12.16
N ASP A 397 20.52 -31.72 11.08
CA ASP A 397 21.59 -32.70 11.11
C ASP A 397 22.83 -32.11 11.82
N THR A 398 23.02 -32.52 13.07
CA THR A 398 24.09 -32.02 13.94
C THR A 398 25.50 -32.50 13.53
N THR A 399 25.59 -33.36 12.49
CA THR A 399 26.88 -33.80 11.92
C THR A 399 27.42 -32.87 10.86
N GLN A 400 26.56 -31.97 10.33
CA GLN A 400 26.97 -31.01 9.29
C GLN A 400 27.75 -29.83 9.88
N GLU A 401 28.84 -29.44 9.23
CA GLU A 401 29.60 -28.25 9.62
C GLU A 401 28.76 -26.99 9.54
N GLY A 402 28.83 -26.10 10.57
CA GLY A 402 28.13 -24.85 10.65
C GLY A 402 26.64 -24.95 10.99
N TRP A 403 26.15 -26.14 11.41
CA TRP A 403 24.73 -26.31 11.76
C TRP A 403 24.28 -25.39 12.90
N GLN A 404 25.11 -25.11 13.91
CA GLN A 404 24.76 -24.22 15.02
C GLN A 404 24.47 -22.78 14.52
N GLU A 405 25.30 -22.28 13.62
CA GLU A 405 25.10 -20.93 13.08
C GLU A 405 23.85 -20.86 12.21
N ARG A 406 23.62 -21.85 11.34
CA ARG A 406 22.38 -21.91 10.56
C ARG A 406 21.17 -22.00 11.45
N LEU A 407 21.21 -22.83 12.49
CA LEU A 407 20.15 -22.93 13.48
C LEU A 407 19.91 -21.58 14.15
N ARG A 408 20.97 -20.90 14.61
CA ARG A 408 20.87 -19.57 15.21
C ARG A 408 20.21 -18.56 14.28
N GLN A 409 20.54 -18.57 12.99
CA GLN A 409 19.98 -17.65 12.01
C GLN A 409 18.51 -17.96 11.68
N THR A 410 18.13 -19.24 11.66
CA THR A 410 16.80 -19.70 11.28
C THR A 410 15.85 -19.96 12.46
N ALA A 411 16.35 -19.91 13.70
CA ALA A 411 15.55 -20.11 14.89
C ALA A 411 14.40 -19.11 15.00
N ILE A 412 13.19 -19.60 15.34
CA ILE A 412 12.02 -18.77 15.62
C ILE A 412 12.21 -18.03 16.96
N LEU A 413 12.56 -18.80 18.00
CA LEU A 413 12.81 -18.28 19.34
C LEU A 413 14.31 -18.08 19.54
N TRP A 414 14.73 -16.84 19.74
CA TRP A 414 16.12 -16.51 19.98
C TRP A 414 16.25 -15.20 20.76
N ASP A 415 17.17 -15.19 21.73
CA ASP A 415 17.52 -14.01 22.53
C ASP A 415 16.30 -13.30 23.19
N GLY A 416 15.36 -14.11 23.69
CA GLY A 416 14.15 -13.62 24.34
C GLY A 416 13.09 -13.06 23.41
N GLU A 417 13.26 -13.21 22.08
CA GLU A 417 12.35 -12.71 21.05
C GLU A 417 11.77 -13.84 20.17
N ILE A 418 10.60 -13.58 19.61
CA ILE A 418 9.97 -14.37 18.55
C ILE A 418 10.24 -13.66 17.22
N ARG A 419 10.91 -14.32 16.30
CA ARG A 419 11.25 -13.79 14.98
C ARG A 419 10.16 -14.14 13.97
N MET A 420 9.33 -13.17 13.62
CA MET A 420 8.11 -13.41 12.84
C MET A 420 8.41 -13.80 11.38
N ALA A 421 9.46 -13.28 10.78
CA ALA A 421 9.88 -13.70 9.44
C ALA A 421 10.32 -15.17 9.41
N ASN A 422 11.07 -15.62 10.43
CA ASN A 422 11.50 -17.00 10.55
C ASN A 422 10.28 -17.94 10.71
N LEU A 423 9.33 -17.55 11.56
CA LEU A 423 8.05 -18.26 11.72
C LEU A 423 7.30 -18.37 10.38
N SER A 424 7.21 -17.26 9.64
CA SER A 424 6.54 -17.21 8.34
C SER A 424 7.16 -18.14 7.31
N VAL A 425 8.51 -18.19 7.21
CA VAL A 425 9.22 -19.07 6.29
C VAL A 425 9.00 -20.54 6.65
N ILE A 426 9.07 -20.88 7.93
CA ILE A 426 8.92 -22.26 8.42
C ILE A 426 7.52 -22.78 8.15
N CYS A 427 6.49 -21.97 8.40
CA CYS A 427 5.09 -22.35 8.19
C CYS A 427 4.65 -22.36 6.72
N SER A 428 5.42 -21.74 5.80
CA SER A 428 5.00 -21.56 4.41
C SER A 428 5.62 -22.57 3.46
N HIS A 429 4.87 -22.95 2.41
CA HIS A 429 5.42 -23.72 1.29
C HIS A 429 6.10 -22.84 0.24
N SER A 430 5.77 -21.54 0.19
CA SER A 430 6.32 -20.57 -0.76
C SER A 430 6.65 -19.27 -0.07
N VAL A 431 7.81 -18.70 -0.41
CA VAL A 431 8.31 -17.41 0.05
C VAL A 431 8.74 -16.61 -1.18
N ASN A 432 8.10 -15.48 -1.43
CA ASN A 432 8.48 -14.65 -2.56
C ASN A 432 8.94 -13.25 -2.16
N GLY A 433 9.88 -12.72 -2.96
CA GLY A 433 10.18 -11.30 -3.01
C GLY A 433 9.27 -10.59 -4.03
N VAL A 434 9.37 -9.26 -4.10
CA VAL A 434 8.44 -8.39 -4.83
C VAL A 434 9.07 -7.62 -5.99
N ALA A 435 10.33 -7.87 -6.28
CA ALA A 435 11.08 -7.47 -7.46
C ALA A 435 12.26 -8.42 -7.63
N LYS A 436 12.83 -8.50 -8.83
CA LYS A 436 13.92 -9.43 -9.11
C LYS A 436 15.12 -9.21 -8.18
N ILE A 437 15.58 -7.96 -8.07
CA ILE A 437 16.69 -7.62 -7.16
C ILE A 437 16.34 -7.93 -5.69
N HIS A 438 15.12 -7.66 -5.27
CA HIS A 438 14.67 -7.94 -3.91
C HIS A 438 14.71 -9.44 -3.61
N SER A 439 14.23 -10.26 -4.54
CA SER A 439 14.25 -11.71 -4.40
C SER A 439 15.68 -12.25 -4.32
N ASP A 440 16.62 -11.66 -5.05
CA ASP A 440 18.04 -12.01 -4.96
C ASP A 440 18.66 -11.58 -3.62
N ILE A 441 18.29 -10.40 -3.09
CA ILE A 441 18.70 -9.94 -1.75
C ILE A 441 18.14 -10.87 -0.65
N ILE A 442 16.88 -11.28 -0.76
CA ILE A 442 16.30 -12.26 0.18
C ILE A 442 17.11 -13.54 0.20
N LYS A 443 17.40 -14.12 -0.97
CA LYS A 443 18.12 -15.39 -1.11
C LYS A 443 19.57 -15.33 -0.63
N ASN A 444 20.25 -14.22 -0.89
CA ASN A 444 21.70 -14.13 -0.69
C ASN A 444 22.10 -13.39 0.59
N ILE A 445 21.19 -12.61 1.21
CA ILE A 445 21.48 -11.75 2.35
C ILE A 445 20.49 -12.00 3.49
N VAL A 446 19.22 -11.64 3.30
CA VAL A 446 18.23 -11.52 4.40
C VAL A 446 17.85 -12.88 4.97
N LEU A 447 17.56 -13.86 4.11
CA LEU A 447 17.12 -15.23 4.47
C LEU A 447 18.03 -16.30 3.85
N LYS A 448 19.32 -15.99 3.68
CA LYS A 448 20.31 -16.85 3.00
C LYS A 448 20.40 -18.24 3.62
N ASP A 449 20.29 -18.36 4.94
CA ASP A 449 20.39 -19.62 5.64
C ASP A 449 19.15 -20.49 5.43
N PHE A 450 17.98 -19.88 5.33
CA PHE A 450 16.77 -20.58 4.88
C PHE A 450 16.85 -21.00 3.41
N TYR A 451 17.35 -20.12 2.54
CA TYR A 451 17.54 -20.46 1.12
C TYR A 451 18.51 -21.64 0.94
N ALA A 452 19.55 -21.71 1.76
CA ALA A 452 20.47 -22.85 1.74
C ALA A 452 19.82 -24.17 2.20
N LEU A 453 18.80 -24.13 3.08
CA LEU A 453 18.09 -25.30 3.59
C LEU A 453 16.90 -25.73 2.73
N THR A 454 16.16 -24.75 2.17
CA THR A 454 14.90 -24.98 1.44
C THR A 454 14.79 -24.07 0.20
N PRO A 455 15.74 -24.20 -0.77
CA PRO A 455 15.79 -23.30 -1.93
C PRO A 455 14.52 -23.33 -2.79
N GLU A 456 13.80 -24.45 -2.79
CA GLU A 456 12.56 -24.66 -3.55
C GLU A 456 11.42 -23.77 -3.09
N LYS A 457 11.44 -23.24 -1.87
CA LYS A 457 10.41 -22.32 -1.36
C LYS A 457 10.55 -20.93 -1.97
N PHE A 458 11.74 -20.52 -2.40
CA PHE A 458 12.05 -19.12 -2.73
C PHE A 458 11.87 -18.79 -4.19
N ASN A 459 11.05 -17.79 -4.47
CA ASN A 459 10.76 -17.33 -5.84
C ASN A 459 10.59 -15.81 -5.91
N ASN A 460 10.47 -15.28 -7.12
CA ASN A 460 10.17 -13.87 -7.38
C ASN A 460 8.76 -13.71 -7.95
N LYS A 461 8.02 -12.76 -7.41
CA LYS A 461 6.80 -12.24 -8.01
C LYS A 461 6.90 -10.72 -8.05
N THR A 462 7.38 -10.18 -9.16
CA THR A 462 7.46 -8.73 -9.31
C THR A 462 6.09 -8.11 -9.12
N ASN A 463 6.00 -7.09 -8.27
CA ASN A 463 4.76 -6.38 -8.00
C ASN A 463 4.11 -5.85 -9.27
N GLY A 464 2.83 -5.57 -9.17
CA GLY A 464 2.04 -4.93 -10.20
C GLY A 464 0.99 -3.98 -9.62
N ILE A 465 0.35 -3.24 -10.49
CA ILE A 465 -0.68 -2.25 -10.20
C ILE A 465 -1.92 -2.50 -11.03
N SER A 466 -3.10 -2.09 -10.56
CA SER A 466 -4.32 -2.10 -11.38
C SER A 466 -4.20 -1.02 -12.47
N HIS A 467 -3.99 -1.45 -13.71
CA HIS A 467 -3.94 -0.56 -14.87
C HIS A 467 -5.31 0.07 -15.16
N ARG A 468 -6.41 -0.58 -14.75
CA ARG A 468 -7.76 -0.02 -14.83
C ARG A 468 -7.89 1.20 -13.96
N ARG A 469 -7.54 1.11 -12.66
CA ARG A 469 -7.60 2.25 -11.74
C ARG A 469 -6.59 3.34 -12.08
N PHE A 470 -5.31 2.98 -12.22
CA PHE A 470 -4.22 3.98 -12.31
C PHE A 470 -3.94 4.49 -13.72
N PHE A 471 -4.58 3.93 -14.74
CA PHE A 471 -4.51 4.44 -16.09
C PHE A 471 -5.88 4.71 -16.70
N ALA A 472 -6.75 3.71 -16.86
CA ALA A 472 -8.05 3.90 -17.50
C ALA A 472 -8.92 4.94 -16.76
N GLU A 473 -9.07 4.79 -15.45
CA GLU A 473 -9.86 5.66 -14.58
C GLU A 473 -9.14 6.99 -14.30
N ALA A 474 -7.85 6.94 -13.91
CA ALA A 474 -7.10 8.13 -13.53
C ALA A 474 -6.80 9.07 -14.71
N ASN A 475 -6.64 8.54 -15.92
CA ASN A 475 -6.20 9.27 -17.12
C ASN A 475 -7.12 9.05 -18.31
N PRO A 476 -8.41 9.44 -18.21
CA PRO A 476 -9.41 9.10 -19.23
C PRO A 476 -9.07 9.66 -20.62
N THR A 477 -8.45 10.84 -20.69
CA THR A 477 -8.06 11.45 -21.97
C THR A 477 -7.00 10.63 -22.71
N TYR A 478 -5.97 10.18 -21.99
CA TYR A 478 -4.92 9.34 -22.59
C TYR A 478 -5.42 7.91 -22.84
N ALA A 479 -6.19 7.34 -21.92
CA ALA A 479 -6.81 6.03 -22.09
C ALA A 479 -7.70 5.99 -23.35
N LYS A 480 -8.46 7.06 -23.60
CA LYS A 480 -9.25 7.19 -24.83
C LYS A 480 -8.36 7.19 -26.08
N LEU A 481 -7.30 8.00 -26.10
CA LEU A 481 -6.33 8.05 -27.20
C LEU A 481 -5.73 6.66 -27.46
N VAL A 482 -5.34 5.94 -26.41
CA VAL A 482 -4.82 4.58 -26.51
C VAL A 482 -5.85 3.63 -27.10
N THR A 483 -7.08 3.67 -26.60
CA THR A 483 -8.18 2.80 -27.07
C THR A 483 -8.52 3.07 -28.54
N GLU A 484 -8.50 4.33 -28.98
CA GLU A 484 -8.71 4.69 -30.38
C GLU A 484 -7.60 4.16 -31.29
N ALA A 485 -6.36 4.08 -30.78
CA ALA A 485 -5.19 3.61 -31.54
C ALA A 485 -5.07 2.08 -31.62
N ILE A 486 -5.28 1.37 -30.53
CA ILE A 486 -4.98 -0.07 -30.41
C ILE A 486 -6.18 -0.96 -30.03
N GLY A 487 -7.38 -0.37 -29.86
CA GLY A 487 -8.57 -1.07 -29.35
C GLY A 487 -8.60 -1.10 -27.83
N ASP A 488 -9.66 -1.68 -27.26
CA ASP A 488 -9.90 -1.74 -25.80
C ASP A 488 -9.35 -3.02 -25.12
N GLY A 489 -8.75 -3.92 -25.90
CA GLY A 489 -8.20 -5.19 -25.40
C GLY A 489 -7.20 -5.03 -24.25
N TRP A 490 -6.48 -3.91 -24.18
CA TRP A 490 -5.53 -3.61 -23.13
C TRP A 490 -6.16 -3.49 -21.74
N LEU A 491 -7.46 -3.21 -21.64
CA LEU A 491 -8.18 -3.20 -20.37
C LEU A 491 -8.26 -4.61 -19.74
N LYS A 492 -8.23 -5.64 -20.59
CA LYS A 492 -8.23 -7.05 -20.19
C LYS A 492 -6.81 -7.63 -20.12
N ASP A 493 -5.96 -7.25 -21.07
CA ASP A 493 -4.56 -7.68 -21.11
C ASP A 493 -3.65 -6.47 -21.35
N ALA A 494 -3.05 -5.98 -20.27
CA ALA A 494 -2.18 -4.80 -20.32
C ALA A 494 -0.94 -4.97 -21.21
N PHE A 495 -0.54 -6.20 -21.57
CA PHE A 495 0.53 -6.42 -22.55
C PHE A 495 0.19 -5.86 -23.94
N GLU A 496 -1.08 -5.69 -24.28
CA GLU A 496 -1.48 -5.04 -25.52
C GLU A 496 -1.02 -3.58 -25.64
N LEU A 497 -0.69 -2.91 -24.54
CA LEU A 497 -0.07 -1.59 -24.57
C LEU A 497 1.22 -1.55 -25.38
N GLU A 498 1.92 -2.69 -25.54
CA GLU A 498 3.12 -2.77 -26.38
C GLU A 498 2.88 -2.38 -27.85
N LYS A 499 1.66 -2.52 -28.37
CA LYS A 499 1.25 -2.09 -29.72
C LYS A 499 1.46 -0.58 -29.93
N LEU A 500 1.46 0.21 -28.85
CA LEU A 500 1.73 1.65 -28.93
C LEU A 500 3.15 1.98 -29.46
N LYS A 501 4.09 1.04 -29.41
CA LYS A 501 5.43 1.22 -29.98
C LYS A 501 5.41 1.50 -31.49
N GLU A 502 4.35 1.06 -32.20
CA GLU A 502 4.17 1.33 -33.61
C GLU A 502 4.00 2.82 -33.90
N PHE A 503 3.50 3.60 -32.95
CA PHE A 503 3.24 5.04 -33.07
C PHE A 503 4.42 5.93 -32.62
N GLN A 504 5.57 5.37 -32.23
CA GLN A 504 6.71 6.11 -31.67
C GLN A 504 7.33 7.15 -32.62
N ASN A 505 7.07 7.02 -33.93
CA ASN A 505 7.54 7.96 -34.97
C ASN A 505 6.37 8.71 -35.63
N ASP A 506 5.16 8.58 -35.15
CA ASP A 506 4.00 9.34 -35.61
C ASP A 506 3.93 10.68 -34.86
N THR A 507 4.36 11.76 -35.53
CA THR A 507 4.41 13.10 -34.94
C THR A 507 3.05 13.59 -34.45
N GLU A 508 1.95 13.27 -35.15
CA GLU A 508 0.62 13.72 -34.73
C GLU A 508 0.13 12.94 -33.50
N PHE A 509 0.43 11.64 -33.44
CA PHE A 509 0.14 10.85 -32.24
C PHE A 509 0.96 11.33 -31.03
N LEU A 510 2.25 11.61 -31.22
CA LEU A 510 3.11 12.15 -30.17
C LEU A 510 2.62 13.53 -29.66
N LYS A 511 2.12 14.39 -30.53
CA LYS A 511 1.47 15.65 -30.14
C LYS A 511 0.19 15.40 -29.31
N ALA A 512 -0.61 14.39 -29.66
CA ALA A 512 -1.80 14.02 -28.91
C ALA A 512 -1.46 13.48 -27.52
N VAL A 513 -0.38 12.69 -27.39
CA VAL A 513 0.16 12.26 -26.08
C VAL A 513 0.53 13.48 -25.22
N GLY A 514 1.26 14.45 -25.78
CA GLY A 514 1.61 15.69 -25.10
C GLY A 514 0.38 16.54 -24.70
N ALA A 515 -0.63 16.58 -25.56
CA ALA A 515 -1.89 17.28 -25.27
C ALA A 515 -2.67 16.63 -24.11
N SER A 516 -2.69 15.30 -24.04
CA SER A 516 -3.32 14.58 -22.92
C SER A 516 -2.58 14.83 -21.59
N LYS A 517 -1.25 14.86 -21.62
CA LYS A 517 -0.42 15.25 -20.46
C LYS A 517 -0.75 16.67 -20.02
N ARG A 518 -0.86 17.60 -20.93
CA ARG A 518 -1.21 18.99 -20.67
C ARG A 518 -2.57 19.12 -19.96
N ALA A 519 -3.58 18.42 -20.44
CA ALA A 519 -4.92 18.41 -19.82
C ALA A 519 -4.87 17.91 -18.35
N ASN A 520 -4.10 16.87 -18.06
CA ASN A 520 -3.91 16.37 -16.71
C ASN A 520 -3.16 17.36 -15.80
N LYS A 521 -2.17 18.09 -16.34
CA LYS A 521 -1.46 19.15 -15.60
C LYS A 521 -2.40 20.30 -15.25
N GLU A 522 -3.32 20.66 -16.12
CA GLU A 522 -4.36 21.67 -15.87
C GLU A 522 -5.33 21.21 -14.78
N ARG A 523 -5.76 19.93 -14.80
CA ARG A 523 -6.59 19.34 -13.74
C ARG A 523 -5.86 19.39 -12.38
N LEU A 524 -4.61 18.99 -12.33
CA LEU A 524 -3.82 19.03 -11.12
C LEU A 524 -3.58 20.46 -10.62
N ALA A 525 -3.31 21.42 -11.53
CA ALA A 525 -3.13 22.83 -11.15
C ALA A 525 -4.39 23.42 -10.53
N ALA A 526 -5.57 23.08 -11.06
CA ALA A 526 -6.85 23.49 -10.48
C ALA A 526 -7.05 22.90 -9.08
N TYR A 527 -6.74 21.62 -8.89
CA TYR A 527 -6.80 20.94 -7.59
C TYR A 527 -5.84 21.57 -6.56
N VAL A 528 -4.56 21.78 -6.95
CA VAL A 528 -3.56 22.41 -6.08
C VAL A 528 -4.01 23.80 -5.64
N LYS A 529 -4.54 24.59 -6.57
CA LYS A 529 -5.10 25.92 -6.23
C LYS A 529 -6.24 25.85 -5.24
N ALA A 530 -7.13 24.90 -5.40
CA ALA A 530 -8.26 24.72 -4.48
C ALA A 530 -7.83 24.26 -3.09
N GLU A 531 -6.87 23.30 -3.02
CA GLU A 531 -6.40 22.72 -1.76
C GLU A 531 -5.45 23.63 -0.98
N THR A 532 -4.51 24.29 -1.69
CA THR A 532 -3.39 24.99 -1.04
C THR A 532 -3.37 26.50 -1.29
N GLY A 533 -4.18 27.00 -2.22
CA GLY A 533 -4.12 28.39 -2.69
C GLY A 533 -2.96 28.68 -3.66
N LEU A 534 -2.02 27.76 -3.84
CA LEU A 534 -0.85 27.95 -4.71
C LEU A 534 -1.28 27.84 -6.18
N VAL A 535 -0.85 28.80 -7.00
CA VAL A 535 -1.01 28.76 -8.46
C VAL A 535 0.27 28.19 -9.06
N ILE A 536 0.15 27.06 -9.75
CA ILE A 536 1.24 26.42 -10.51
C ILE A 536 0.95 26.53 -12.01
N ASP A 537 2.02 26.68 -12.82
CA ASP A 537 1.88 26.80 -14.27
C ASP A 537 1.96 25.43 -14.95
N PRO A 538 0.91 24.97 -15.65
CA PRO A 538 0.94 23.72 -16.39
C PRO A 538 1.94 23.68 -17.56
N ASN A 539 2.60 24.78 -17.91
CA ASN A 539 3.68 24.80 -18.92
C ASN A 539 5.03 24.36 -18.38
N THR A 540 5.21 24.38 -17.05
CA THR A 540 6.47 23.96 -16.41
C THR A 540 6.60 22.44 -16.40
N VAL A 541 7.80 21.89 -16.27
CA VAL A 541 8.00 20.47 -15.98
C VAL A 541 7.38 20.13 -14.63
N PHE A 542 6.55 19.09 -14.54
CA PHE A 542 6.05 18.59 -13.27
C PHE A 542 6.97 17.46 -12.78
N ASP A 543 7.86 17.83 -11.86
CA ASP A 543 8.82 16.95 -11.19
C ASP A 543 8.16 16.42 -9.89
N VAL A 544 7.91 15.11 -9.80
CA VAL A 544 6.97 14.54 -8.83
C VAL A 544 7.62 13.49 -7.95
N GLN A 545 7.63 13.72 -6.63
CA GLN A 545 7.96 12.74 -5.61
C GLN A 545 6.82 12.60 -4.61
N VAL A 546 5.98 11.59 -4.81
CA VAL A 546 4.79 11.35 -3.98
C VAL A 546 4.80 9.94 -3.41
N LYS A 547 5.19 9.82 -2.15
CA LYS A 547 5.36 8.57 -1.40
C LYS A 547 5.51 8.84 0.09
N ARG A 548 5.34 7.79 0.94
CA ARG A 548 5.60 7.89 2.37
C ARG A 548 6.99 8.51 2.62
N PHE A 549 7.07 9.45 3.56
CA PHE A 549 8.35 10.04 3.96
C PHE A 549 9.17 9.06 4.79
N HIS A 550 10.40 8.85 4.34
CA HIS A 550 11.38 8.01 5.02
C HIS A 550 12.79 8.38 4.55
N ALA A 551 13.79 8.26 5.43
CA ALA A 551 15.18 8.65 5.13
C ALA A 551 15.70 7.97 3.86
N TYR A 552 15.55 6.65 3.72
CA TYR A 552 16.05 5.90 2.56
C TYR A 552 15.39 6.27 1.22
N LYS A 553 14.16 6.86 1.24
CA LYS A 553 13.48 7.35 0.02
C LYS A 553 14.03 8.69 -0.45
N ARG A 554 14.84 9.31 0.36
CA ARG A 554 15.68 10.49 0.10
C ARG A 554 14.92 11.72 -0.41
N GLN A 555 13.69 11.97 0.09
CA GLN A 555 13.01 13.26 -0.15
C GLN A 555 13.88 14.45 0.26
N LEU A 556 14.74 14.25 1.27
CA LEU A 556 15.73 15.23 1.66
C LEU A 556 16.68 15.57 0.50
N MET A 557 17.20 14.56 -0.22
CA MET A 557 18.09 14.79 -1.36
C MET A 557 17.40 15.59 -2.47
N ASN A 558 16.13 15.36 -2.70
CA ASN A 558 15.34 16.11 -3.68
C ASN A 558 15.20 17.58 -3.28
N ILE A 559 14.83 17.89 -2.05
CA ILE A 559 14.71 19.30 -1.65
C ILE A 559 16.08 19.99 -1.58
N MET A 560 17.17 19.27 -1.24
CA MET A 560 18.54 19.80 -1.32
C MET A 560 18.93 20.13 -2.78
N LYS A 561 18.51 19.34 -3.79
CA LYS A 561 18.61 19.68 -5.22
C LYS A 561 17.93 21.03 -5.52
N VAL A 562 16.71 21.19 -5.02
CA VAL A 562 15.95 22.45 -5.23
C VAL A 562 16.67 23.64 -4.63
N MET A 563 17.24 23.50 -3.42
CA MET A 563 18.05 24.54 -2.76
C MET A 563 19.30 24.87 -3.57
N ASP A 564 20.03 23.88 -4.11
CA ASP A 564 21.22 24.10 -4.96
C ASP A 564 20.87 24.86 -6.24
N ILE A 565 19.79 24.47 -6.92
CA ILE A 565 19.34 25.15 -8.15
C ILE A 565 18.95 26.61 -7.85
N TYR A 566 18.21 26.85 -6.75
CA TYR A 566 17.87 28.19 -6.29
C TYR A 566 19.14 29.02 -6.04
N ASN A 567 20.11 28.49 -5.30
CA ASN A 567 21.37 29.16 -4.98
C ASN A 567 22.16 29.58 -6.23
N ARG A 568 22.22 28.69 -7.19
CA ARG A 568 22.94 28.97 -8.47
C ARG A 568 22.20 30.02 -9.27
N ARG A 569 20.85 29.95 -9.31
CA ARG A 569 20.06 30.95 -10.06
C ARG A 569 20.11 32.34 -9.46
N ILE A 570 20.13 32.48 -8.12
CA ILE A 570 20.25 33.79 -7.49
C ILE A 570 21.69 34.35 -7.57
N ALA A 571 22.71 33.47 -7.60
CA ALA A 571 24.10 33.87 -7.75
C ALA A 571 24.43 34.33 -9.20
N ASP A 572 23.86 33.66 -10.21
CA ASP A 572 23.98 34.00 -11.63
C ASP A 572 22.57 34.06 -12.27
N PRO A 573 22.03 35.26 -12.51
CA PRO A 573 20.75 35.43 -13.19
C PRO A 573 20.69 34.83 -14.62
N ASN A 574 21.83 34.54 -15.24
CA ASN A 574 21.91 33.89 -16.55
C ASN A 574 21.97 32.35 -16.45
N PHE A 575 22.11 31.80 -15.26
CA PHE A 575 22.04 30.36 -15.08
C PHE A 575 20.67 29.84 -15.57
N HIS A 576 20.70 28.98 -16.60
CA HIS A 576 19.51 28.50 -17.22
C HIS A 576 18.87 27.43 -16.35
N VAL A 577 17.61 27.63 -16.01
CA VAL A 577 16.75 26.64 -15.31
C VAL A 577 15.56 26.39 -16.22
N THR A 578 15.35 25.15 -16.62
CA THR A 578 14.09 24.77 -17.29
C THR A 578 12.93 24.99 -16.33
N PRO A 579 11.88 25.75 -16.71
CA PRO A 579 10.78 26.04 -15.83
C PRO A 579 10.18 24.77 -15.23
N THR A 580 10.23 24.61 -13.90
CA THR A 580 9.88 23.37 -13.19
C THR A 580 9.02 23.66 -11.96
N THR A 581 7.98 22.86 -11.79
CA THR A 581 7.20 22.76 -10.56
C THR A 581 7.57 21.45 -9.85
N PHE A 582 8.22 21.57 -8.69
CA PHE A 582 8.59 20.44 -7.84
C PHE A 582 7.41 20.09 -6.94
N ILE A 583 6.87 18.89 -7.09
CA ILE A 583 5.64 18.44 -6.40
C ILE A 583 5.98 17.33 -5.43
N PHE A 584 5.71 17.59 -4.15
CA PHE A 584 5.88 16.66 -3.06
C PHE A 584 4.52 16.32 -2.45
N SER A 585 4.35 15.08 -2.03
CA SER A 585 3.24 14.64 -1.18
C SER A 585 3.61 13.35 -0.46
N GLY A 586 3.02 13.14 0.70
CA GLY A 586 3.23 11.92 1.49
C GLY A 586 3.16 12.20 2.98
N LYS A 587 2.93 11.14 3.75
CA LYS A 587 2.84 11.19 5.21
C LYS A 587 4.12 10.64 5.83
N ALA A 588 4.56 11.25 6.95
CA ALA A 588 5.58 10.69 7.83
C ALA A 588 4.92 9.93 8.97
N ALA A 589 5.51 8.82 9.44
CA ALA A 589 5.05 8.17 10.66
C ALA A 589 5.09 9.16 11.83
N SER A 590 4.07 9.11 12.71
CA SER A 590 3.88 10.12 13.78
C SER A 590 5.09 10.28 14.69
N SER A 591 5.82 9.21 14.99
CA SER A 591 7.02 9.18 15.82
C SER A 591 8.32 9.47 15.06
N TYR A 592 8.28 9.56 13.71
CA TYR A 592 9.48 9.69 12.90
C TYR A 592 9.90 11.15 12.70
N THR A 593 10.62 11.70 13.68
CA THR A 593 11.00 13.12 13.73
C THR A 593 11.76 13.59 12.50
N PHE A 594 12.76 12.83 12.03
CA PHE A 594 13.55 13.18 10.85
C PHE A 594 12.70 13.35 9.58
N ALA A 595 11.75 12.45 9.35
CA ALA A 595 10.83 12.54 8.22
C ALA A 595 9.89 13.75 8.34
N LYS A 596 9.41 14.06 9.54
CA LYS A 596 8.57 15.25 9.82
C LYS A 596 9.37 16.55 9.61
N GLU A 597 10.63 16.60 10.06
CA GLU A 597 11.52 17.73 9.81
C GLU A 597 11.83 17.91 8.31
N THR A 598 11.93 16.82 7.55
CA THR A 598 12.07 16.90 6.08
C THR A 598 10.83 17.53 5.42
N ILE A 599 9.61 17.19 5.89
CA ILE A 599 8.37 17.85 5.42
C ILE A 599 8.40 19.34 5.75
N ARG A 600 8.83 19.70 6.96
CA ARG A 600 8.96 21.11 7.40
C ARG A 600 9.98 21.87 6.53
N LEU A 601 11.10 21.25 6.21
CA LEU A 601 12.11 21.85 5.31
C LEU A 601 11.52 22.12 3.92
N ILE A 602 10.81 21.14 3.33
CA ILE A 602 10.18 21.31 2.01
C ILE A 602 9.23 22.52 2.02
N ASN A 603 8.37 22.62 3.03
CA ASN A 603 7.43 23.74 3.12
C ASN A 603 8.12 25.09 3.36
N SER A 604 9.20 25.10 4.15
CA SER A 604 9.99 26.33 4.38
C SER A 604 10.74 26.78 3.11
N VAL A 605 11.33 25.84 2.37
CA VAL A 605 11.95 26.14 1.07
C VAL A 605 10.89 26.61 0.05
N ALA A 606 9.71 25.99 0.06
CA ALA A 606 8.57 26.42 -0.76
C ALA A 606 8.17 27.86 -0.50
N ASP A 607 8.07 28.26 0.78
CA ASP A 607 7.72 29.62 1.16
C ASP A 607 8.74 30.63 0.63
N VAL A 608 10.02 30.34 0.75
CA VAL A 608 11.09 31.23 0.21
C VAL A 608 11.03 31.30 -1.31
N ILE A 609 11.06 30.18 -2.02
CA ILE A 609 11.16 30.14 -3.48
C ILE A 609 9.91 30.70 -4.15
N ASN A 610 8.73 30.32 -3.67
CA ASN A 610 7.47 30.74 -4.28
C ASN A 610 7.21 32.25 -4.16
N ASN A 611 7.82 32.91 -3.18
CA ASN A 611 7.70 34.36 -2.95
C ASN A 611 8.89 35.18 -3.45
N ASP A 612 9.97 34.55 -3.93
CA ASP A 612 11.14 35.27 -4.47
C ASP A 612 10.97 35.60 -5.96
N PRO A 613 10.78 36.90 -6.33
CA PRO A 613 10.55 37.29 -7.72
C PRO A 613 11.72 36.99 -8.65
N ARG A 614 12.93 36.68 -8.14
CA ARG A 614 14.11 36.35 -8.95
C ARG A 614 14.00 34.94 -9.56
N VAL A 615 13.18 34.06 -8.99
CA VAL A 615 13.10 32.64 -9.36
C VAL A 615 11.68 32.11 -9.57
N ASN A 616 10.66 32.75 -8.99
CA ASN A 616 9.30 32.19 -8.90
C ASN A 616 8.57 32.04 -10.24
N GLU A 617 9.13 32.55 -11.33
CA GLU A 617 8.64 32.32 -12.69
C GLU A 617 9.19 31.03 -13.30
N VAL A 618 10.33 30.54 -12.81
CA VAL A 618 11.01 29.33 -13.32
C VAL A 618 11.07 28.19 -12.34
N MET A 619 10.80 28.47 -11.06
CA MET A 619 10.77 27.45 -10.00
C MET A 619 9.54 27.64 -9.12
N LYS A 620 8.82 26.56 -8.89
CA LYS A 620 7.75 26.46 -7.87
C LYS A 620 7.93 25.20 -7.07
N VAL A 621 7.69 25.28 -5.79
CA VAL A 621 7.67 24.11 -4.89
C VAL A 621 6.28 23.95 -4.32
N CYS A 622 5.68 22.78 -4.48
CA CYS A 622 4.33 22.46 -4.07
C CYS A 622 4.34 21.24 -3.14
N PHE A 623 3.81 21.37 -1.93
CA PHE A 623 3.51 20.25 -1.07
C PHE A 623 2.00 20.03 -1.05
N ILE A 624 1.54 18.89 -1.56
CA ILE A 624 0.12 18.51 -1.54
C ILE A 624 -0.13 17.71 -0.26
N PRO A 625 -0.93 18.22 0.69
CA PRO A 625 -1.17 17.55 1.96
C PRO A 625 -2.05 16.31 1.80
N ASN A 626 -1.97 15.43 2.81
CA ASN A 626 -2.86 14.29 2.99
C ASN A 626 -2.89 13.34 1.79
N PHE A 627 -1.71 12.84 1.37
CA PHE A 627 -1.58 11.90 0.26
C PHE A 627 -2.47 10.67 0.45
N ARG A 628 -3.27 10.37 -0.56
CA ARG A 628 -4.25 9.29 -0.61
C ARG A 628 -4.51 8.86 -2.04
N VAL A 629 -5.31 7.81 -2.26
CA VAL A 629 -5.54 7.27 -3.62
C VAL A 629 -6.20 8.30 -4.53
N SER A 630 -7.21 9.03 -4.04
CA SER A 630 -7.97 10.00 -4.86
C SER A 630 -7.10 11.15 -5.39
N ASN A 631 -6.19 11.73 -4.59
CA ASN A 631 -5.28 12.75 -5.11
C ASN A 631 -4.11 12.16 -5.90
N ALA A 632 -3.69 10.95 -5.60
CA ALA A 632 -2.70 10.22 -6.41
C ALA A 632 -3.17 10.02 -7.86
N GLN A 633 -4.47 9.73 -8.07
CA GLN A 633 -5.08 9.59 -9.39
C GLN A 633 -5.09 10.90 -10.21
N LEU A 634 -4.96 12.06 -9.56
CA LEU A 634 -4.74 13.35 -10.23
C LEU A 634 -3.25 13.63 -10.49
N ILE A 635 -2.39 13.23 -9.56
CA ILE A 635 -0.96 13.53 -9.60
C ILE A 635 -0.24 12.66 -10.64
N TYR A 636 -0.47 11.34 -10.66
CA TYR A 636 0.27 10.43 -11.55
C TYR A 636 0.10 10.76 -13.04
N PRO A 637 -1.10 11.04 -13.55
CA PRO A 637 -1.26 11.42 -14.97
C PRO A 637 -0.60 12.75 -15.35
N ALA A 638 -0.48 13.67 -14.39
CA ALA A 638 0.11 14.98 -14.59
C ALA A 638 1.65 15.01 -14.53
N ALA A 639 2.26 13.97 -13.92
CA ALA A 639 3.71 13.92 -13.74
C ALA A 639 4.47 13.74 -15.04
N GLU A 640 5.58 14.45 -15.20
CA GLU A 640 6.52 14.30 -16.30
C GLU A 640 7.81 13.63 -15.87
N ILE A 641 8.27 13.89 -14.63
CA ILE A 641 9.40 13.22 -14.01
C ILE A 641 8.90 12.42 -12.81
N SER A 642 9.29 11.16 -12.76
CA SER A 642 9.02 10.21 -11.67
C SER A 642 10.27 10.09 -10.81
N GLU A 643 10.27 10.73 -9.65
CA GLU A 643 11.38 10.71 -8.70
C GLU A 643 11.41 9.40 -7.90
N GLN A 644 12.35 8.51 -8.25
CA GLN A 644 12.53 7.17 -7.68
C GLN A 644 13.96 6.98 -7.17
N ILE A 645 14.32 7.82 -6.21
CA ILE A 645 15.69 8.12 -5.80
C ILE A 645 16.10 7.45 -4.47
N SER A 646 15.52 6.31 -4.14
CA SER A 646 15.92 5.55 -2.94
C SER A 646 17.39 5.20 -2.95
N THR A 647 17.99 5.05 -1.77
CA THR A 647 19.33 4.47 -1.65
C THR A 647 19.29 3.05 -2.22
N ALA A 648 20.21 2.75 -3.16
CA ALA A 648 20.19 1.45 -3.83
C ALA A 648 20.33 0.29 -2.84
N GLY A 649 19.48 -0.72 -3.01
CA GLY A 649 19.36 -1.87 -2.11
C GLY A 649 18.43 -1.67 -0.92
N LYS A 650 17.65 -0.57 -0.85
CA LYS A 650 16.72 -0.30 0.28
C LYS A 650 15.23 -0.29 -0.09
N GLU A 651 14.86 -0.03 -1.34
CA GLU A 651 13.47 -0.14 -1.81
C GLU A 651 13.23 -1.54 -2.39
N ALA A 652 12.42 -2.35 -1.76
CA ALA A 652 12.15 -3.72 -2.20
C ALA A 652 11.60 -3.79 -3.64
N SER A 653 10.68 -2.93 -3.99
CA SER A 653 10.07 -2.82 -5.32
C SER A 653 9.72 -1.38 -5.67
N GLY A 654 8.91 -0.73 -4.85
CA GLY A 654 8.14 0.43 -5.22
C GLY A 654 6.94 0.03 -6.09
N THR A 655 5.91 0.86 -6.09
CA THR A 655 4.76 0.75 -7.00
C THR A 655 4.36 2.11 -7.58
N SER A 656 4.77 3.24 -6.98
CA SER A 656 4.59 4.56 -7.57
C SER A 656 5.34 4.71 -8.89
N ASN A 657 6.54 4.11 -9.00
CA ASN A 657 7.32 4.02 -10.21
C ASN A 657 6.52 3.38 -11.38
N MET A 658 5.83 2.28 -11.13
CA MET A 658 4.98 1.59 -12.12
C MET A 658 3.79 2.44 -12.57
N LYS A 659 3.11 3.11 -11.62
CA LYS A 659 1.95 3.99 -11.90
C LYS A 659 2.36 5.21 -12.72
N LEU A 660 3.48 5.81 -12.38
CA LEU A 660 4.06 6.93 -13.08
C LEU A 660 4.54 6.55 -14.49
N MET A 661 5.26 5.42 -14.63
CA MET A 661 5.66 4.85 -15.93
C MET A 661 4.45 4.62 -16.85
N MET A 662 3.40 4.00 -16.35
CA MET A 662 2.19 3.71 -17.13
C MET A 662 1.50 4.99 -17.62
N ASN A 663 1.62 6.09 -16.87
CA ASN A 663 1.13 7.41 -17.24
C ASN A 663 2.15 8.25 -18.04
N GLY A 664 3.23 7.63 -18.51
CA GLY A 664 4.21 8.27 -19.39
C GLY A 664 5.14 9.25 -18.68
N ALA A 665 5.34 9.14 -17.36
CA ALA A 665 6.39 9.87 -16.68
C ALA A 665 7.75 9.18 -16.88
N ILE A 666 8.80 9.99 -17.08
CA ILE A 666 10.16 9.49 -17.23
C ILE A 666 10.76 9.28 -15.83
N THR A 667 11.31 8.11 -15.58
CA THR A 667 11.92 7.80 -14.27
C THR A 667 13.27 8.50 -14.15
N LEU A 668 13.41 9.35 -13.12
CA LEU A 668 14.70 9.79 -12.60
C LEU A 668 14.96 9.00 -11.32
N GLY A 669 15.90 8.09 -11.36
CA GLY A 669 16.03 7.14 -10.26
C GLY A 669 17.34 6.39 -10.18
N THR A 670 17.49 5.67 -9.08
CA THR A 670 18.58 4.72 -8.85
C THR A 670 18.22 3.33 -9.37
N LEU A 671 19.22 2.48 -9.60
CA LEU A 671 19.02 1.06 -9.92
C LEU A 671 18.66 0.29 -8.64
N ASP A 672 17.42 0.46 -8.20
CA ASP A 672 16.86 -0.12 -6.99
C ASP A 672 15.42 -0.61 -7.23
N GLY A 673 15.02 -1.68 -6.53
CA GLY A 673 13.68 -2.24 -6.65
C GLY A 673 13.26 -2.50 -8.10
N ALA A 674 12.01 -2.15 -8.42
CA ALA A 674 11.47 -2.31 -9.78
C ALA A 674 12.01 -1.28 -10.80
N ASN A 675 12.75 -0.25 -10.37
CA ASN A 675 13.36 0.71 -11.32
C ASN A 675 14.29 0.01 -12.32
N ILE A 676 14.94 -1.10 -11.91
CA ILE A 676 15.79 -1.88 -12.81
C ILE A 676 14.96 -2.48 -13.94
N GLU A 677 13.86 -3.14 -13.59
CA GLU A 677 12.97 -3.76 -14.58
C GLU A 677 12.29 -2.70 -15.45
N ILE A 678 11.95 -1.52 -14.90
CA ILE A 678 11.44 -0.36 -15.66
C ILE A 678 12.45 0.09 -16.70
N ALA A 679 13.68 0.34 -16.29
CA ALA A 679 14.73 0.80 -17.19
C ALA A 679 15.08 -0.22 -18.29
N ASP A 680 15.07 -1.51 -17.96
CA ASP A 680 15.33 -2.58 -18.92
C ASP A 680 14.18 -2.75 -19.94
N LEU A 681 12.92 -2.53 -19.53
CA LEU A 681 11.74 -2.68 -20.40
C LEU A 681 11.48 -1.44 -21.27
N ALA A 682 11.61 -0.24 -20.69
CA ALA A 682 11.42 1.02 -21.41
C ALA A 682 12.59 1.36 -22.33
N GLY A 683 13.78 0.79 -22.05
CA GLY A 683 15.06 1.20 -22.63
C GLY A 683 15.74 2.27 -21.77
N ARG A 684 16.99 2.02 -21.38
CA ARG A 684 17.74 2.90 -20.46
C ARG A 684 17.92 4.32 -20.98
N GLU A 685 17.89 4.53 -22.30
CA GLU A 685 17.92 5.84 -22.95
C GLU A 685 16.62 6.65 -22.76
N ASN A 686 15.55 5.99 -22.37
CA ASN A 686 14.25 6.61 -22.10
C ASN A 686 14.06 7.00 -20.64
N GLU A 687 15.06 6.69 -19.80
CA GLU A 687 15.07 6.98 -18.36
C GLU A 687 16.29 7.85 -18.00
N ALA A 688 16.32 8.36 -16.78
CA ALA A 688 17.46 9.09 -16.22
C ALA A 688 17.98 8.36 -14.97
N ILE A 689 18.94 7.47 -15.18
CA ILE A 689 19.52 6.64 -14.10
C ILE A 689 20.78 7.31 -13.56
N PHE A 690 20.94 7.30 -12.23
CA PHE A 690 22.09 7.89 -11.55
C PHE A 690 22.45 7.11 -10.27
N GLY A 691 23.53 7.50 -9.63
CA GLY A 691 23.91 7.11 -8.28
C GLY A 691 24.57 5.72 -8.19
N LEU A 692 24.90 5.37 -6.96
CA LEU A 692 25.51 4.11 -6.61
C LEU A 692 24.56 2.93 -6.84
N THR A 693 25.11 1.80 -7.22
CA THR A 693 24.41 0.52 -7.30
C THR A 693 24.39 -0.18 -5.94
N ALA A 694 23.50 -1.15 -5.72
CA ALA A 694 23.42 -1.88 -4.47
C ALA A 694 24.75 -2.57 -4.07
N PRO A 695 25.50 -3.24 -4.99
CA PRO A 695 26.84 -3.78 -4.65
C PRO A 695 27.85 -2.69 -4.25
N GLU A 696 27.81 -1.51 -4.86
CA GLU A 696 28.70 -0.40 -4.51
C GLU A 696 28.37 0.15 -3.12
N VAL A 697 27.08 0.28 -2.78
CA VAL A 697 26.63 0.68 -1.43
C VAL A 697 27.12 -0.35 -0.40
N GLU A 698 26.94 -1.63 -0.66
CA GLU A 698 27.41 -2.70 0.23
C GLU A 698 28.93 -2.65 0.42
N GLN A 699 29.67 -2.46 -0.66
CA GLN A 699 31.14 -2.35 -0.61
C GLN A 699 31.60 -1.15 0.19
N LEU A 700 30.96 0.02 0.05
CA LEU A 700 31.31 1.23 0.82
C LEU A 700 31.18 0.98 2.34
N TRP A 701 30.10 0.34 2.76
CA TRP A 701 29.87 0.04 4.17
C TRP A 701 30.78 -1.09 4.68
N ALA A 702 30.96 -2.16 3.91
CA ALA A 702 31.81 -3.30 4.28
C ALA A 702 33.28 -2.92 4.40
N SER A 703 33.77 -2.01 3.54
CA SER A 703 35.15 -1.51 3.57
C SER A 703 35.35 -0.34 4.54
N ASN A 704 34.27 0.19 5.14
CA ASN A 704 34.29 1.39 5.97
C ASN A 704 35.04 2.58 5.31
N SER A 705 34.82 2.76 4.00
CA SER A 705 35.54 3.73 3.15
C SER A 705 34.78 5.02 2.90
N TYR A 706 33.51 5.10 3.31
CA TYR A 706 32.69 6.32 3.16
C TYR A 706 32.73 7.17 4.43
N PHE A 707 33.04 8.46 4.23
CA PHE A 707 32.99 9.48 5.28
C PHE A 707 32.21 10.71 4.78
N ALA A 708 31.13 11.05 5.44
CA ALA A 708 30.28 12.19 5.15
C ALA A 708 31.07 13.51 5.11
N TRP A 709 32.04 13.69 6.00
CA TRP A 709 32.90 14.86 6.04
C TRP A 709 33.81 15.01 4.80
N ASP A 710 34.31 13.91 4.27
CA ASP A 710 35.16 13.95 3.08
C ASP A 710 34.34 14.33 1.85
N THR A 711 33.13 13.79 1.72
CA THR A 711 32.17 14.13 0.67
C THR A 711 31.81 15.62 0.72
N LEU A 712 31.44 16.10 1.92
CA LEU A 712 31.13 17.51 2.15
C LEU A 712 32.29 18.44 1.83
N ASN A 713 33.52 18.07 2.20
CA ASN A 713 34.73 18.85 1.92
C ASN A 713 35.10 18.81 0.43
N GLY A 714 34.76 17.76 -0.28
CA GLY A 714 34.98 17.60 -1.72
C GLY A 714 34.07 18.48 -2.59
N ASP A 715 32.90 18.92 -2.08
CA ASP A 715 31.96 19.79 -2.80
C ASP A 715 31.44 20.94 -1.91
N ARG A 716 32.37 21.79 -1.46
CA ARG A 716 32.04 22.93 -0.59
C ARG A 716 31.23 24.03 -1.26
N GLU A 717 31.39 24.17 -2.56
CA GLU A 717 30.73 25.24 -3.33
C GLU A 717 29.21 25.00 -3.46
N ARG A 718 28.78 23.78 -3.69
CA ARG A 718 27.39 23.44 -3.92
C ARG A 718 26.79 22.69 -2.70
N LEU A 719 27.22 21.48 -2.47
CA LEU A 719 26.73 20.66 -1.36
C LEU A 719 27.03 21.33 -0.01
N GLY A 720 28.24 21.88 0.18
CA GLY A 720 28.63 22.56 1.40
C GLY A 720 27.74 23.75 1.71
N ARG A 721 27.38 24.54 0.69
CA ARG A 721 26.45 25.67 0.84
C ARG A 721 25.06 25.21 1.27
N VAL A 722 24.48 24.21 0.61
CA VAL A 722 23.17 23.63 0.98
C VAL A 722 23.20 23.10 2.41
N MET A 723 24.26 22.43 2.83
CA MET A 723 24.42 21.92 4.20
C MET A 723 24.55 23.03 5.23
N ASP A 724 25.23 24.14 4.92
CA ASP A 724 25.33 25.29 5.82
C ASP A 724 23.98 26.02 5.96
N GLU A 725 23.17 26.07 4.92
CA GLU A 725 21.82 26.65 4.89
C GLU A 725 20.81 25.86 5.76
N LEU A 726 21.09 24.60 6.09
CA LEU A 726 20.31 23.86 7.08
C LEU A 726 20.48 24.42 8.51
N LYS A 727 21.62 25.07 8.78
CA LYS A 727 21.96 25.61 10.10
C LYS A 727 21.70 27.09 10.25
N ASP A 728 21.71 27.82 9.15
CA ASP A 728 21.46 29.26 9.14
C ASP A 728 19.97 29.60 8.99
N ASN A 729 19.67 30.85 8.71
CA ASN A 729 18.29 31.34 8.59
C ASN A 729 17.84 31.53 7.12
N THR A 730 18.58 31.04 6.14
CA THR A 730 18.23 31.22 4.72
C THR A 730 16.85 30.64 4.39
N PHE A 731 16.59 29.42 4.85
CA PHE A 731 15.31 28.72 4.71
C PHE A 731 14.60 28.50 6.04
N ALA A 732 15.01 29.19 7.09
CA ALA A 732 14.36 29.06 8.40
C ALA A 732 12.89 29.50 8.31
N GLY A 733 11.98 28.56 8.63
CA GLY A 733 10.57 28.86 8.76
C GLY A 733 10.25 29.46 10.15
N LEU A 734 8.96 29.56 10.47
CA LEU A 734 8.48 30.06 11.75
C LEU A 734 9.00 29.27 12.97
N SER A 735 9.39 28.00 12.76
CA SER A 735 9.85 27.08 13.81
C SER A 735 11.38 26.99 13.95
N GLY A 736 12.15 27.85 13.27
CA GLY A 736 13.61 27.88 13.33
C GLY A 736 14.30 27.10 12.19
N ASN A 737 15.62 26.94 12.29
CA ASN A 737 16.46 26.27 11.30
C ASN A 737 16.31 24.73 11.32
N PHE A 738 17.16 24.04 10.54
CA PHE A 738 17.15 22.59 10.34
C PHE A 738 18.45 21.92 10.81
N GLU A 739 19.07 22.46 11.83
CA GLU A 739 20.32 21.92 12.38
C GLU A 739 20.17 20.45 12.81
N SER A 740 18.98 20.01 13.20
CA SER A 740 18.67 18.60 13.48
C SER A 740 18.91 17.69 12.28
N ILE A 741 18.54 18.11 11.06
CA ILE A 741 18.80 17.36 9.82
C ILE A 741 20.32 17.33 9.54
N TYR A 742 20.99 18.48 9.66
CA TYR A 742 22.44 18.55 9.49
C TYR A 742 23.16 17.57 10.44
N ASN A 743 22.79 17.60 11.72
CA ASN A 743 23.39 16.75 12.74
C ASN A 743 23.12 15.26 12.50
N GLU A 744 21.91 14.89 12.05
CA GLU A 744 21.58 13.51 11.68
C GLU A 744 22.49 12.99 10.57
N LEU A 745 22.67 13.78 9.49
CA LEU A 745 23.55 13.41 8.39
C LEU A 745 25.02 13.32 8.82
N MET A 746 25.52 14.31 9.56
CA MET A 746 26.95 14.40 9.87
C MET A 746 27.36 13.49 11.02
N ASN A 747 26.56 13.35 12.08
CA ASN A 747 26.88 12.54 13.24
C ASN A 747 26.70 11.04 12.99
N ASN A 748 25.76 10.67 12.10
CA ASN A 748 25.48 9.29 11.72
C ASN A 748 26.16 8.88 10.41
N ASN A 749 27.11 9.69 9.91
CA ASN A 749 27.88 9.42 8.70
C ASN A 749 26.99 9.17 7.46
N ASP A 750 25.91 9.96 7.31
CA ASP A 750 24.99 9.93 6.16
C ASP A 750 24.55 8.50 5.79
N PRO A 751 23.76 7.84 6.64
CA PRO A 751 23.49 6.40 6.52
C PRO A 751 22.70 6.02 5.24
N ASP A 752 22.07 7.00 4.61
CA ASP A 752 21.32 6.82 3.37
C ASP A 752 22.07 7.38 2.12
N LEU A 753 23.36 7.73 2.28
CA LEU A 753 24.22 8.20 1.17
C LEU A 753 23.62 9.35 0.36
N VAL A 754 22.93 10.27 1.05
CA VAL A 754 22.31 11.47 0.47
C VAL A 754 23.37 12.35 -0.20
N MET A 755 24.48 12.59 0.51
CA MET A 755 25.56 13.44 0.02
C MET A 755 26.41 12.72 -1.05
N ALA A 756 26.58 11.40 -0.92
CA ALA A 756 27.35 10.60 -1.88
C ALA A 756 26.75 10.66 -3.29
N ASP A 757 25.44 10.53 -3.40
CA ASP A 757 24.72 10.54 -4.68
C ASP A 757 24.28 11.93 -5.15
N PHE A 758 24.40 12.96 -4.29
CA PHE A 758 23.83 14.29 -4.54
C PHE A 758 24.25 14.86 -5.89
N ARG A 759 25.54 14.81 -6.22
CA ARG A 759 26.06 15.43 -7.44
C ARG A 759 25.55 14.72 -8.70
N SER A 760 25.65 13.39 -8.71
CA SER A 760 25.17 12.58 -9.84
C SER A 760 23.69 12.74 -10.07
N TYR A 761 22.92 12.91 -8.98
CA TYR A 761 21.50 13.18 -9.03
C TYR A 761 21.16 14.52 -9.69
N VAL A 762 21.81 15.61 -9.24
CA VAL A 762 21.57 16.93 -9.82
C VAL A 762 21.97 16.98 -11.28
N ASP A 763 23.12 16.40 -11.64
CA ASP A 763 23.61 16.36 -13.02
C ASP A 763 22.64 15.55 -13.93
N ALA A 764 22.09 14.44 -13.44
CA ALA A 764 21.09 13.65 -14.17
C ALA A 764 19.77 14.43 -14.38
N TRP A 765 19.32 15.15 -13.36
CA TRP A 765 18.14 16.01 -13.42
C TRP A 765 18.32 17.15 -14.43
N GLU A 766 19.47 17.85 -14.41
CA GLU A 766 19.77 18.94 -15.35
C GLU A 766 19.82 18.45 -16.80
N LYS A 767 20.44 17.27 -17.00
CA LYS A 767 20.49 16.64 -18.33
C LYS A 767 19.09 16.28 -18.82
N LEU A 768 18.27 15.70 -17.96
CA LEU A 768 16.90 15.32 -18.32
C LEU A 768 16.06 16.54 -18.66
N THR A 769 15.99 17.53 -17.77
CA THR A 769 15.16 18.72 -17.94
C THR A 769 15.66 19.63 -19.08
N GLY A 770 16.95 19.65 -19.35
CA GLY A 770 17.53 20.34 -20.50
C GLY A 770 17.01 19.82 -21.86
N SER A 771 16.50 18.62 -21.92
CA SER A 771 15.89 18.02 -23.13
C SER A 771 14.39 18.33 -23.28
N TYR A 772 13.76 18.96 -22.28
CA TYR A 772 12.30 19.20 -22.28
C TYR A 772 11.83 20.10 -23.45
N GLY A 773 12.68 20.97 -23.95
CA GLY A 773 12.37 21.80 -25.12
C GLY A 773 12.12 21.03 -26.41
N ASP A 774 12.66 19.82 -26.55
CA ASP A 774 12.35 18.89 -27.65
C ASP A 774 11.15 18.04 -27.28
N GLN A 775 9.96 18.60 -27.47
CA GLN A 775 8.68 17.97 -27.10
C GLN A 775 8.40 16.67 -27.88
N GLU A 776 8.90 16.53 -29.11
CA GLU A 776 8.72 15.29 -29.87
C GLU A 776 9.50 14.14 -29.22
N THR A 777 10.77 14.37 -28.89
CA THR A 777 11.59 13.36 -28.18
C THR A 777 11.06 13.09 -26.78
N TRP A 778 10.60 14.11 -26.07
CA TRP A 778 10.00 13.93 -24.73
C TRP A 778 8.73 13.07 -24.78
N ASN A 779 7.81 13.37 -25.69
CA ASN A 779 6.56 12.62 -25.83
C ASN A 779 6.80 11.21 -26.35
N ARG A 780 7.85 10.98 -27.16
CA ARG A 780 8.27 9.63 -27.56
C ARG A 780 8.73 8.80 -26.37
N LYS A 781 9.54 9.36 -25.48
CA LYS A 781 9.94 8.71 -24.24
C LYS A 781 8.74 8.39 -23.36
N ALA A 782 7.82 9.34 -23.20
CA ALA A 782 6.58 9.14 -22.46
C ALA A 782 5.73 8.00 -23.03
N LEU A 783 5.57 7.97 -24.35
CA LEU A 783 4.85 6.89 -25.04
C LEU A 783 5.51 5.52 -24.84
N LEU A 784 6.84 5.43 -24.97
CA LEU A 784 7.59 4.19 -24.81
C LEU A 784 7.52 3.66 -23.36
N ASN A 785 7.51 4.55 -22.38
CA ASN A 785 7.23 4.19 -20.99
C ASN A 785 5.85 3.53 -20.85
N THR A 786 4.79 4.20 -21.33
CA THR A 786 3.43 3.64 -21.32
C THR A 786 3.36 2.30 -22.06
N ALA A 787 3.93 2.24 -23.27
CA ALA A 787 3.91 1.03 -24.09
C ALA A 787 4.60 -0.18 -23.44
N SER A 788 5.63 0.07 -22.64
CA SER A 788 6.40 -0.97 -21.97
C SER A 788 5.88 -1.34 -20.56
N SER A 789 4.82 -0.69 -20.09
CA SER A 789 4.33 -0.81 -18.72
C SER A 789 3.42 -2.03 -18.48
N GLY A 790 3.02 -2.75 -19.50
CA GLY A 790 2.11 -3.91 -19.39
C GLY A 790 2.61 -4.99 -18.43
N TRP A 791 3.92 -5.19 -18.34
CA TRP A 791 4.57 -6.08 -17.36
C TRP A 791 4.18 -5.76 -15.90
N PHE A 792 3.94 -4.50 -15.60
CA PHE A 792 3.59 -4.04 -14.25
C PHE A 792 2.09 -4.06 -13.96
N SER A 793 1.27 -4.73 -14.78
CA SER A 793 -0.11 -5.01 -14.41
C SER A 793 -0.18 -6.02 -13.27
N SER A 794 -1.00 -5.73 -12.25
CA SER A 794 -1.27 -6.69 -11.18
C SER A 794 -2.00 -7.95 -11.67
N ASP A 795 -2.66 -7.91 -12.83
CA ASP A 795 -3.26 -9.11 -13.45
C ASP A 795 -2.17 -10.13 -13.82
N ARG A 796 -1.03 -9.68 -14.41
CA ARG A 796 0.12 -10.55 -14.66
C ARG A 796 0.65 -11.13 -13.35
N THR A 797 0.85 -10.29 -12.33
CA THR A 797 1.33 -10.75 -11.03
C THR A 797 0.41 -11.81 -10.43
N ILE A 798 -0.89 -11.58 -10.45
CA ILE A 798 -1.88 -12.51 -9.89
C ILE A 798 -1.94 -13.82 -10.68
N ARG A 799 -1.78 -13.80 -12.01
CA ARG A 799 -1.65 -15.02 -12.81
C ARG A 799 -0.45 -15.87 -12.36
N GLU A 800 0.70 -15.23 -12.09
CA GLU A 800 1.88 -15.94 -11.55
C GLU A 800 1.63 -16.51 -10.15
N TYR A 801 0.98 -15.77 -9.25
CA TYR A 801 0.57 -16.29 -7.93
C TYR A 801 -0.40 -17.46 -8.05
N ARG A 802 -1.42 -17.35 -8.92
CA ARG A 802 -2.40 -18.41 -9.18
C ARG A 802 -1.71 -19.70 -9.63
N ASP A 803 -0.86 -19.61 -10.64
CA ASP A 803 -0.29 -20.77 -11.32
C ASP A 803 0.86 -21.41 -10.54
N GLU A 804 1.67 -20.61 -9.83
CA GLU A 804 2.93 -21.06 -9.23
C GLU A 804 2.90 -21.18 -7.70
N ILE A 805 1.96 -20.51 -7.00
CA ILE A 805 1.88 -20.52 -5.54
C ILE A 805 0.57 -21.11 -5.05
N TRP A 806 -0.55 -20.55 -5.51
CA TRP A 806 -1.86 -20.95 -4.97
C TRP A 806 -2.44 -22.18 -5.66
N HIS A 807 -2.12 -22.39 -6.94
CA HIS A 807 -2.73 -23.44 -7.79
C HIS A 807 -4.27 -23.36 -7.74
N ALA A 808 -4.83 -22.14 -7.93
CA ALA A 808 -6.23 -21.80 -7.78
C ALA A 808 -6.99 -21.61 -9.10
#